data_4cb97a0276e3777983ac896ef0cc4104
#
_entry.id   4cb97a0276e3777983ac896ef0cc4104
#
_cell.length_a   1.000
_cell.length_b   1.000
_cell.length_c   1.000
_cell.angle_alpha   90.00
_cell.angle_beta   90.00
_cell.angle_gamma   90.00
#
_symmetry.space_group_name_H-M   'P 1'
#
loop_
_entity.id
_entity.type
_entity.pdbx_description
1 polymer ?
#
loop_
_entity_poly.entity_id
_entity_poly.type
_entity_poly.pdbx_seq_one_letter_code
_entity_poly.pdbx_strand_id
1 'polypeptide(L)'
;MAMKESEVKNRAGFEEAWRGFAGGSWQKNIDVNSFIGRNLTPYEGDEQFLAPPTENTLELWEQVSQLLKEERERGGVHDVDVNTVSTITSHAPGYIDQDKETIVGLQTDAPLKRAVQPFGGIRMVVDACNAYGYQLNPELERIFTDLRKTHNQGVFDAYTSEMRAARKAGIITGLPDAYGRGRIIGDYRRVTLYGVDRLIQGKKEELLQLEVDAMSEDVIRLREELSEQIRSLGELKAMAASYGHDISRPAMNAKEAVQWLYFAYLAAIKEQNGAAMSLGRVSSFLDIYIERDLAEGTLTESLAQEIVDHFVMKLRIVKFLRTPDYNELFSGDPTWVTESVGGMGLDGKTRVTRNSFRFLHTLYNLGPAPEPNLTVLWSAQLPENFKKFCAKVSAETSSIQYENDDLMRPHFGDDYGIACCVSAMRIGKQMQFFGARANLAKALLYAVNGGVDEKSGAQVGPAIAPITSEVLDYEEVKAKFDVIQDWLAKLYINTLNVIHYMHDKYCYERIEMALHDRDIVRTMACGIAGLSVVADSLSAIRYAKVRPIRNEKGIAVDFEIEGEYPQYGNNDDRVDQLAVELAEGFMNRLRKHKTYRGAIPTMSVLTITSNVVYGKKTGSTPDGRKAGQPFAPGANPMHGRDRKGALASLASVAKIPYEHSLDGISNTFSIIPKALGKEDAARHSNLAALLDGYTASGGHHLNVNVFNREQLLDAMEHPENYPQLTIRVSGYAVNFIKLTREQQLDVISRTFHGEI
;
A
#
# COMPACT_ATOMS: atom_id res chain seq x y z
N MET A 1 -44.71 2.38 -23.00
CA MET A 1 -45.04 3.52 -22.13
C MET A 1 -44.22 3.50 -20.83
N ALA A 2 -44.12 2.38 -20.11
CA ALA A 2 -43.32 2.28 -18.88
C ALA A 2 -41.81 2.53 -19.02
N MET A 3 -41.19 2.18 -20.15
CA MET A 3 -39.76 2.52 -20.40
C MET A 3 -39.53 4.03 -20.54
N LYS A 4 -40.43 4.79 -21.14
CA LYS A 4 -40.32 6.24 -21.25
C LYS A 4 -40.49 6.99 -19.93
N GLU A 5 -41.34 6.50 -19.02
CA GLU A 5 -41.50 7.10 -17.69
C GLU A 5 -40.33 6.85 -16.76
N SER A 6 -39.71 5.67 -16.82
CA SER A 6 -38.49 5.39 -16.06
C SER A 6 -37.29 6.18 -16.58
N GLU A 7 -37.15 6.35 -17.88
CA GLU A 7 -36.10 7.18 -18.49
C GLU A 7 -36.27 8.68 -18.13
N VAL A 8 -37.50 9.19 -18.10
CA VAL A 8 -37.80 10.58 -17.72
C VAL A 8 -37.52 10.80 -16.21
N LYS A 9 -37.90 9.86 -15.33
CA LYS A 9 -37.62 9.93 -13.90
C LYS A 9 -36.12 9.82 -13.61
N ASN A 10 -35.40 8.93 -14.30
CA ASN A 10 -33.96 8.84 -14.20
C ASN A 10 -33.30 10.15 -14.63
N ARG A 11 -33.67 10.72 -15.73
CA ARG A 11 -33.12 11.97 -16.24
C ARG A 11 -33.32 13.14 -15.29
N ALA A 12 -34.50 13.29 -14.72
CA ALA A 12 -34.79 14.31 -13.71
C ALA A 12 -33.95 14.14 -12.45
N GLY A 13 -33.72 12.91 -11.98
CA GLY A 13 -32.87 12.62 -10.82
C GLY A 13 -31.40 12.98 -11.04
N PHE A 14 -30.86 12.75 -12.25
CA PHE A 14 -29.50 13.18 -12.60
C PHE A 14 -29.38 14.70 -12.69
N GLU A 15 -30.33 15.38 -13.30
CA GLU A 15 -30.34 16.85 -13.43
C GLU A 15 -30.34 17.52 -12.05
N GLU A 16 -31.06 16.98 -11.09
CA GLU A 16 -31.10 17.47 -9.72
C GLU A 16 -29.78 17.21 -8.98
N ALA A 17 -29.27 15.98 -9.04
CA ALA A 17 -28.02 15.61 -8.36
C ALA A 17 -26.79 16.37 -8.89
N TRP A 18 -26.80 16.68 -10.19
CA TRP A 18 -25.69 17.39 -10.85
C TRP A 18 -25.88 18.91 -10.94
N ARG A 19 -26.94 19.43 -10.30
CA ARG A 19 -27.17 20.87 -10.26
C ARG A 19 -25.96 21.62 -9.69
N GLY A 20 -25.59 22.70 -10.35
CA GLY A 20 -24.44 23.54 -9.98
C GLY A 20 -23.10 23.08 -10.52
N PHE A 21 -23.03 21.89 -11.12
CA PHE A 21 -21.79 21.40 -11.73
C PHE A 21 -21.69 21.76 -13.21
N ALA A 22 -20.48 22.11 -13.65
CA ALA A 22 -20.19 22.35 -15.06
C ALA A 22 -20.27 21.04 -15.86
N GLY A 23 -21.09 21.02 -16.90
CA GLY A 23 -21.32 19.84 -17.75
C GLY A 23 -20.12 19.45 -18.60
N GLY A 24 -20.16 18.23 -19.15
CA GLY A 24 -19.10 17.72 -20.03
C GLY A 24 -19.32 16.27 -20.48
N SER A 25 -18.26 15.62 -20.99
CA SER A 25 -18.28 14.22 -21.43
C SER A 25 -18.73 13.27 -20.32
N TRP A 26 -18.41 13.60 -19.07
CA TRP A 26 -18.75 12.84 -17.89
C TRP A 26 -20.28 12.65 -17.67
N GLN A 27 -21.11 13.54 -18.21
CA GLN A 27 -22.56 13.40 -18.12
C GLN A 27 -23.11 12.30 -19.05
N LYS A 28 -22.38 11.99 -20.10
CA LYS A 28 -22.78 10.96 -21.10
C LYS A 28 -22.07 9.64 -20.86
N ASN A 29 -20.80 9.69 -20.51
CA ASN A 29 -19.92 8.54 -20.29
C ASN A 29 -19.49 8.49 -18.82
N ILE A 30 -19.06 7.32 -18.35
CA ILE A 30 -18.44 7.19 -17.03
C ILE A 30 -17.01 7.75 -17.13
N ASP A 31 -16.82 9.00 -16.71
CA ASP A 31 -15.55 9.75 -16.81
C ASP A 31 -15.39 10.71 -15.63
N VAL A 32 -14.93 10.17 -14.51
CA VAL A 32 -14.72 10.93 -13.26
C VAL A 32 -13.64 11.99 -13.43
N ASN A 33 -12.59 11.71 -14.20
CA ASN A 33 -11.50 12.67 -14.40
C ASN A 33 -11.98 13.93 -15.14
N SER A 34 -12.85 13.77 -16.15
CA SER A 34 -13.47 14.92 -16.82
C SER A 34 -14.36 15.73 -15.87
N PHE A 35 -15.08 15.09 -14.96
CA PHE A 35 -15.86 15.77 -13.91
C PHE A 35 -14.95 16.61 -13.01
N ILE A 36 -13.88 16.03 -12.50
CA ILE A 36 -12.89 16.73 -11.63
C ILE A 36 -12.28 17.90 -12.39
N GLY A 37 -11.77 17.68 -13.59
CA GLY A 37 -11.12 18.74 -14.39
C GLY A 37 -11.98 19.97 -14.69
N ARG A 38 -13.33 19.78 -14.71
CA ARG A 38 -14.27 20.87 -14.96
C ARG A 38 -14.81 21.56 -13.70
N ASN A 39 -14.83 20.86 -12.57
CA ASN A 39 -15.53 21.33 -11.37
C ASN A 39 -14.62 21.58 -10.16
N LEU A 40 -13.39 21.09 -10.17
CA LEU A 40 -12.46 21.32 -9.09
C LEU A 40 -12.02 22.78 -9.04
N THR A 41 -12.05 23.35 -7.85
CA THR A 41 -11.52 24.70 -7.56
C THR A 41 -10.21 24.56 -6.78
N PRO A 42 -9.07 24.91 -7.40
CA PRO A 42 -7.78 24.93 -6.70
C PRO A 42 -7.82 25.88 -5.49
N TYR A 43 -7.11 25.50 -4.42
CA TYR A 43 -6.98 26.32 -3.22
C TYR A 43 -5.51 26.64 -2.94
N GLU A 44 -5.22 27.93 -2.82
CA GLU A 44 -3.86 28.46 -2.57
C GLU A 44 -3.76 29.19 -1.20
N GLY A 45 -4.86 29.24 -0.45
CA GLY A 45 -4.92 29.82 0.89
C GLY A 45 -4.25 28.95 1.95
N ASP A 46 -4.39 29.36 3.19
CA ASP A 46 -3.83 28.70 4.37
C ASP A 46 -4.87 27.84 5.14
N GLU A 47 -4.48 27.31 6.30
CA GLU A 47 -5.27 26.42 7.14
C GLU A 47 -6.27 27.14 8.07
N GLN A 48 -6.42 28.47 8.02
CA GLN A 48 -7.23 29.21 9.01
C GLN A 48 -8.73 28.89 8.96
N PHE A 49 -9.24 28.34 7.86
CA PHE A 49 -10.65 27.94 7.74
C PHE A 49 -10.97 26.62 8.46
N LEU A 50 -9.96 25.83 8.84
CA LEU A 50 -10.14 24.50 9.43
C LEU A 50 -10.90 24.58 10.77
N ALA A 51 -11.89 23.72 10.92
CA ALA A 51 -12.71 23.66 12.13
C ALA A 51 -12.16 22.63 13.13
N PRO A 52 -12.30 22.89 14.44
CA PRO A 52 -12.04 21.90 15.47
C PRO A 52 -13.06 20.73 15.37
N PRO A 53 -12.81 19.59 16.06
CA PRO A 53 -13.75 18.50 16.07
C PRO A 53 -15.06 18.92 16.73
N THR A 54 -16.19 18.42 16.20
CA THR A 54 -17.50 18.61 16.83
C THR A 54 -17.63 17.76 18.09
N GLU A 55 -18.65 18.04 18.90
CA GLU A 55 -18.97 17.22 20.08
C GLU A 55 -19.23 15.75 19.70
N ASN A 56 -20.00 15.52 18.62
CA ASN A 56 -20.22 14.17 18.10
C ASN A 56 -18.91 13.46 17.72
N THR A 57 -17.99 14.17 17.05
CA THR A 57 -16.67 13.63 16.69
C THR A 57 -15.88 13.22 17.93
N LEU A 58 -15.85 14.08 18.95
CA LEU A 58 -15.13 13.81 20.20
C LEU A 58 -15.70 12.60 20.95
N GLU A 59 -17.03 12.53 21.10
CA GLU A 59 -17.68 11.43 21.80
C GLU A 59 -17.51 10.08 21.08
N LEU A 60 -17.66 10.06 19.74
CA LEU A 60 -17.44 8.85 18.95
C LEU A 60 -15.98 8.40 19.00
N TRP A 61 -15.04 9.36 18.94
CA TRP A 61 -13.62 9.04 18.99
C TRP A 61 -13.18 8.54 20.36
N GLU A 62 -13.77 9.04 21.44
CA GLU A 62 -13.54 8.51 22.78
C GLU A 62 -14.00 7.03 22.89
N GLN A 63 -15.21 6.71 22.39
CA GLN A 63 -15.71 5.33 22.36
C GLN A 63 -14.77 4.41 21.53
N VAL A 64 -14.37 4.85 20.35
CA VAL A 64 -13.43 4.09 19.50
C VAL A 64 -12.08 3.91 20.18
N SER A 65 -11.56 4.94 20.83
CA SER A 65 -10.28 4.91 21.54
C SER A 65 -10.31 3.92 22.70
N GLN A 66 -11.43 3.84 23.43
CA GLN A 66 -11.62 2.85 24.49
C GLN A 66 -11.63 1.42 23.92
N LEU A 67 -12.36 1.19 22.82
CA LEU A 67 -12.39 -0.12 22.15
C LEU A 67 -11.01 -0.53 21.61
N LEU A 68 -10.24 0.41 21.07
CA LEU A 68 -8.86 0.16 20.63
C LEU A 68 -7.92 -0.17 21.80
N LYS A 69 -8.15 0.41 22.98
CA LYS A 69 -7.42 0.06 24.20
C LYS A 69 -7.75 -1.37 24.64
N GLU A 70 -9.02 -1.72 24.69
CA GLU A 70 -9.48 -3.08 25.02
C GLU A 70 -8.95 -4.11 24.03
N GLU A 71 -8.91 -3.79 22.72
CA GLU A 71 -8.32 -4.65 21.70
C GLU A 71 -6.85 -4.97 22.00
N ARG A 72 -6.06 -3.97 22.42
CA ARG A 72 -4.66 -4.18 22.83
C ARG A 72 -4.55 -5.07 24.06
N GLU A 73 -5.37 -4.82 25.06
CA GLU A 73 -5.40 -5.59 26.32
C GLU A 73 -5.79 -7.07 26.08
N ARG A 74 -6.59 -7.34 25.05
CA ARG A 74 -6.98 -8.69 24.60
C ARG A 74 -5.97 -9.36 23.64
N GLY A 75 -4.82 -8.76 23.42
CA GLY A 75 -3.77 -9.34 22.57
C GLY A 75 -3.87 -8.99 21.07
N GLY A 76 -4.64 -7.95 20.70
CA GLY A 76 -4.66 -7.37 19.36
C GLY A 76 -5.92 -7.64 18.52
N VAL A 77 -6.88 -8.41 19.02
CA VAL A 77 -8.20 -8.62 18.41
C VAL A 77 -9.28 -8.43 19.48
N HIS A 78 -10.24 -7.54 19.20
CA HIS A 78 -11.32 -7.23 20.14
C HIS A 78 -12.39 -8.33 20.14
N ASP A 79 -12.87 -8.74 18.98
CA ASP A 79 -13.88 -9.79 18.78
C ASP A 79 -13.80 -10.37 17.36
N VAL A 80 -14.36 -11.58 17.17
CA VAL A 80 -14.40 -12.29 15.87
C VAL A 80 -15.78 -12.91 15.67
N ASP A 81 -16.41 -12.66 14.52
CA ASP A 81 -17.55 -13.45 14.08
C ASP A 81 -17.08 -14.75 13.45
N VAL A 82 -17.13 -15.82 14.20
CA VAL A 82 -16.70 -17.17 13.76
C VAL A 82 -17.80 -17.94 13.02
N ASN A 83 -19.00 -17.38 12.91
CA ASN A 83 -20.17 -18.08 12.38
C ASN A 83 -20.61 -17.62 10.99
N THR A 84 -20.14 -16.44 10.55
CA THR A 84 -20.60 -15.83 9.30
C THR A 84 -19.42 -15.56 8.38
N VAL A 85 -19.45 -16.13 7.17
CA VAL A 85 -18.50 -15.80 6.10
C VAL A 85 -18.79 -14.38 5.62
N SER A 86 -17.77 -13.53 5.58
CA SER A 86 -17.91 -12.16 5.11
C SER A 86 -18.23 -12.13 3.61
N THR A 87 -19.33 -11.49 3.28
CA THR A 87 -19.73 -11.08 1.94
C THR A 87 -20.30 -9.67 2.02
N ILE A 88 -20.58 -9.03 0.91
CA ILE A 88 -21.10 -7.65 0.90
C ILE A 88 -22.35 -7.51 1.79
N THR A 89 -23.23 -8.51 1.79
CA THR A 89 -24.54 -8.49 2.49
C THR A 89 -24.63 -9.41 3.70
N SER A 90 -23.55 -10.01 4.16
CA SER A 90 -23.59 -11.09 5.17
C SER A 90 -23.95 -10.67 6.58
N HIS A 91 -23.64 -9.44 6.96
CA HIS A 91 -23.86 -8.93 8.31
C HIS A 91 -24.96 -7.87 8.33
N ALA A 92 -25.73 -7.85 9.44
CA ALA A 92 -26.66 -6.76 9.72
C ALA A 92 -25.90 -5.42 9.84
N PRO A 93 -26.58 -4.27 9.64
CA PRO A 93 -26.00 -2.96 9.85
C PRO A 93 -25.37 -2.81 11.22
N GLY A 94 -24.11 -2.38 11.26
CA GLY A 94 -23.37 -2.08 12.49
C GLY A 94 -23.07 -0.60 12.61
N TYR A 95 -23.01 -0.12 13.85
CA TYR A 95 -22.76 1.27 14.21
C TYR A 95 -21.78 1.36 15.37
N ILE A 96 -21.08 2.50 15.48
CA ILE A 96 -20.41 2.88 16.73
C ILE A 96 -21.48 3.44 17.68
N ASP A 97 -22.19 4.46 17.23
CA ASP A 97 -23.36 5.07 17.87
C ASP A 97 -24.28 5.63 16.78
N GLN A 98 -25.40 4.96 16.54
CA GLN A 98 -26.29 5.25 15.41
C GLN A 98 -26.84 6.69 15.43
N ASP A 99 -27.02 7.27 16.60
CA ASP A 99 -27.61 8.61 16.74
C ASP A 99 -26.59 9.74 16.49
N LYS A 100 -25.29 9.43 16.55
CA LYS A 100 -24.21 10.42 16.46
C LYS A 100 -23.42 10.34 15.14
N GLU A 101 -23.47 9.20 14.47
CA GLU A 101 -22.69 8.97 13.25
C GLU A 101 -23.25 9.76 12.07
N THR A 102 -22.43 10.63 11.50
CA THR A 102 -22.74 11.29 10.22
C THR A 102 -22.49 10.38 9.04
N ILE A 103 -21.46 9.54 9.10
CA ILE A 103 -21.13 8.48 8.12
C ILE A 103 -21.30 7.13 8.79
N VAL A 104 -22.16 6.28 8.24
CA VAL A 104 -22.52 4.99 8.80
C VAL A 104 -21.90 3.82 8.02
N GLY A 105 -21.81 2.67 8.67
CA GLY A 105 -21.35 1.42 8.07
C GLY A 105 -20.14 0.84 8.79
N LEU A 106 -20.22 -0.46 9.12
CA LEU A 106 -19.13 -1.24 9.68
C LEU A 106 -18.93 -2.54 8.88
N GLN A 107 -17.78 -3.14 9.06
CA GLN A 107 -17.42 -4.41 8.43
C GLN A 107 -18.35 -5.56 8.88
N THR A 108 -18.73 -5.54 10.16
CA THR A 108 -19.70 -6.46 10.79
C THR A 108 -20.79 -5.68 11.50
N ASP A 109 -21.57 -6.34 12.34
CA ASP A 109 -22.62 -5.77 13.15
C ASP A 109 -22.13 -4.98 14.38
N ALA A 110 -20.82 -5.01 14.67
CA ALA A 110 -20.23 -4.28 15.80
C ALA A 110 -18.83 -3.73 15.47
N PRO A 111 -18.41 -2.61 16.10
CA PRO A 111 -17.09 -2.03 15.88
C PRO A 111 -15.97 -2.96 16.35
N LEU A 112 -14.88 -3.00 15.61
CA LEU A 112 -13.68 -3.85 15.83
C LEU A 112 -13.95 -5.36 15.92
N LYS A 113 -15.15 -5.82 15.59
CA LYS A 113 -15.45 -7.24 15.44
C LYS A 113 -14.98 -7.70 14.07
N ARG A 114 -13.99 -8.60 14.02
CA ARG A 114 -13.40 -9.12 12.79
C ARG A 114 -14.35 -10.06 12.07
N ALA A 115 -14.31 -10.03 10.76
CA ALA A 115 -15.02 -10.97 9.90
C ALA A 115 -14.10 -12.08 9.40
N VAL A 116 -14.60 -13.29 9.25
CA VAL A 116 -13.88 -14.41 8.61
C VAL A 116 -14.06 -14.36 7.09
N GLN A 117 -12.95 -14.41 6.35
CA GLN A 117 -12.89 -14.29 4.90
C GLN A 117 -12.07 -15.45 4.30
N PRO A 118 -12.67 -16.65 4.14
CA PRO A 118 -11.94 -17.87 3.80
C PRO A 118 -11.64 -18.06 2.32
N PHE A 119 -12.16 -17.23 1.42
CA PHE A 119 -11.98 -17.39 -0.03
C PHE A 119 -10.51 -17.37 -0.47
N GLY A 120 -9.68 -16.53 0.18
CA GLY A 120 -8.25 -16.50 -0.01
C GLY A 120 -7.53 -17.72 0.58
N GLY A 121 -7.95 -18.17 1.77
CA GLY A 121 -7.35 -19.34 2.42
C GLY A 121 -8.01 -19.69 3.75
N ILE A 122 -8.63 -20.85 3.83
CA ILE A 122 -9.27 -21.33 5.07
C ILE A 122 -8.25 -21.55 6.19
N ARG A 123 -7.05 -22.06 5.90
CA ARG A 123 -6.01 -22.29 6.90
C ARG A 123 -5.63 -21.02 7.65
N MET A 124 -5.46 -19.90 6.94
CA MET A 124 -5.16 -18.62 7.59
C MET A 124 -6.27 -18.20 8.55
N VAL A 125 -7.55 -18.44 8.19
CA VAL A 125 -8.69 -18.11 9.05
C VAL A 125 -8.70 -18.96 10.30
N VAL A 126 -8.53 -20.29 10.15
CA VAL A 126 -8.48 -21.22 11.29
C VAL A 126 -7.31 -20.89 12.21
N ASP A 127 -6.11 -20.72 11.65
CA ASP A 127 -4.91 -20.40 12.42
C ASP A 127 -5.06 -19.06 13.17
N ALA A 128 -5.65 -18.04 12.52
CA ALA A 128 -5.90 -16.75 13.16
C ALA A 128 -6.96 -16.84 14.27
N CYS A 129 -8.08 -17.53 14.06
CA CYS A 129 -9.08 -17.77 15.10
C CYS A 129 -8.43 -18.45 16.32
N ASN A 130 -7.71 -19.54 16.10
CA ASN A 130 -7.07 -20.31 17.19
C ASN A 130 -6.03 -19.46 17.94
N ALA A 131 -5.24 -18.64 17.24
CA ALA A 131 -4.22 -17.80 17.85
C ALA A 131 -4.79 -16.75 18.82
N TYR A 132 -6.02 -16.30 18.58
CA TYR A 132 -6.73 -15.33 19.43
C TYR A 132 -7.77 -15.95 20.36
N GLY A 133 -7.76 -17.30 20.50
CA GLY A 133 -8.64 -18.02 21.43
C GLY A 133 -10.07 -18.23 20.92
N TYR A 134 -10.32 -18.09 19.64
CA TYR A 134 -11.61 -18.37 19.00
C TYR A 134 -11.58 -19.70 18.27
N GLN A 135 -12.72 -20.32 18.11
CA GLN A 135 -12.89 -21.55 17.31
C GLN A 135 -13.83 -21.24 16.15
N LEU A 136 -13.34 -21.42 14.91
CA LEU A 136 -14.16 -21.25 13.72
C LEU A 136 -15.30 -22.27 13.73
N ASN A 137 -16.48 -21.87 13.30
CA ASN A 137 -17.63 -22.76 13.14
C ASN A 137 -17.24 -23.99 12.28
N PRO A 138 -17.38 -25.22 12.80
CA PRO A 138 -16.93 -26.44 12.11
C PRO A 138 -17.59 -26.68 10.75
N GLU A 139 -18.83 -26.21 10.57
CA GLU A 139 -19.51 -26.32 9.27
C GLU A 139 -18.90 -25.37 8.23
N LEU A 140 -18.50 -24.15 8.62
CA LEU A 140 -17.78 -23.23 7.74
C LEU A 140 -16.41 -23.80 7.36
N GLU A 141 -15.68 -24.35 8.33
CA GLU A 141 -14.41 -25.01 8.06
C GLU A 141 -14.59 -26.14 7.06
N ARG A 142 -15.59 -27.02 7.28
CA ARG A 142 -15.91 -28.11 6.39
C ARG A 142 -16.25 -27.67 4.97
N ILE A 143 -17.06 -26.62 4.81
CA ILE A 143 -17.42 -26.07 3.49
C ILE A 143 -16.19 -25.67 2.70
N PHE A 144 -15.25 -24.97 3.31
CA PHE A 144 -14.06 -24.44 2.64
C PHE A 144 -12.87 -25.42 2.61
N THR A 145 -12.98 -26.55 3.29
CA THR A 145 -11.98 -27.65 3.23
C THR A 145 -12.42 -28.73 2.25
N ASP A 146 -13.68 -29.17 2.34
CA ASP A 146 -14.15 -30.38 1.66
C ASP A 146 -14.97 -30.06 0.39
N LEU A 147 -15.77 -29.00 0.41
CA LEU A 147 -16.75 -28.71 -0.64
C LEU A 147 -16.33 -27.60 -1.60
N ARG A 148 -15.55 -26.63 -1.13
CA ARG A 148 -15.13 -25.48 -1.91
C ARG A 148 -13.64 -25.23 -1.79
N LYS A 149 -12.95 -25.27 -2.91
CA LYS A 149 -11.52 -24.96 -2.99
C LYS A 149 -11.27 -23.48 -2.77
N THR A 150 -10.27 -23.15 -1.96
CA THR A 150 -9.82 -21.77 -1.76
C THR A 150 -8.65 -21.44 -2.68
N HIS A 151 -8.34 -20.15 -2.83
CA HIS A 151 -7.17 -19.67 -3.55
C HIS A 151 -5.89 -20.34 -3.05
N ASN A 152 -5.66 -20.37 -1.75
CA ASN A 152 -4.47 -20.97 -1.15
C ASN A 152 -4.30 -22.46 -1.51
N GLN A 153 -5.38 -23.25 -1.45
CA GLN A 153 -5.32 -24.65 -1.87
C GLN A 153 -4.95 -24.78 -3.35
N GLY A 154 -5.57 -23.97 -4.21
CA GLY A 154 -5.25 -23.95 -5.64
C GLY A 154 -3.80 -23.63 -5.93
N VAL A 155 -3.26 -22.62 -5.27
CA VAL A 155 -1.85 -22.24 -5.39
C VAL A 155 -0.92 -23.37 -4.99
N PHE A 156 -1.16 -23.99 -3.82
CA PHE A 156 -0.31 -25.07 -3.33
C PHE A 156 -0.43 -26.36 -4.16
N ASP A 157 -1.56 -26.61 -4.79
CA ASP A 157 -1.68 -27.74 -5.73
C ASP A 157 -0.83 -27.53 -7.01
N ALA A 158 -0.68 -26.28 -7.43
CA ALA A 158 0.05 -25.93 -8.67
C ALA A 158 1.52 -25.58 -8.45
N TYR A 159 1.96 -25.29 -7.24
CA TYR A 159 3.36 -24.99 -6.94
C TYR A 159 4.27 -26.17 -7.25
N THR A 160 5.33 -25.88 -8.01
CA THR A 160 6.41 -26.85 -8.22
C THR A 160 7.26 -27.05 -6.97
N SER A 161 8.07 -28.09 -6.94
CA SER A 161 9.04 -28.34 -5.85
C SER A 161 10.02 -27.16 -5.70
N GLU A 162 10.43 -26.57 -6.80
CA GLU A 162 11.35 -25.41 -6.85
C GLU A 162 10.70 -24.16 -6.23
N MET A 163 9.44 -23.86 -6.57
CA MET A 163 8.68 -22.76 -5.96
C MET A 163 8.53 -22.94 -4.44
N ARG A 164 8.25 -24.18 -3.99
CA ARG A 164 8.14 -24.51 -2.57
C ARG A 164 9.49 -24.36 -1.85
N ALA A 165 10.59 -24.81 -2.46
CA ALA A 165 11.93 -24.69 -1.91
C ALA A 165 12.33 -23.21 -1.78
N ALA A 166 12.12 -22.40 -2.81
CA ALA A 166 12.39 -20.96 -2.79
C ALA A 166 11.59 -20.21 -1.71
N ARG A 167 10.29 -20.52 -1.59
CA ARG A 167 9.41 -19.95 -0.54
C ARG A 167 9.92 -20.31 0.85
N LYS A 168 10.25 -21.59 1.08
CA LYS A 168 10.76 -22.08 2.38
C LYS A 168 12.10 -21.43 2.75
N ALA A 169 13.02 -21.35 1.80
CA ALA A 169 14.34 -20.73 2.00
C ALA A 169 14.25 -19.20 2.20
N GLY A 170 13.16 -18.57 1.78
CA GLY A 170 12.97 -17.12 1.90
C GLY A 170 13.73 -16.31 0.86
N ILE A 171 14.13 -16.90 -0.27
CA ILE A 171 14.66 -16.14 -1.40
C ILE A 171 13.56 -15.37 -2.13
N ILE A 172 12.29 -15.82 -2.02
CA ILE A 172 11.09 -15.04 -2.33
C ILE A 172 10.25 -14.99 -1.06
N THR A 173 9.88 -13.80 -0.59
CA THR A 173 9.17 -13.60 0.67
C THR A 173 7.95 -12.69 0.48
N GLY A 174 6.86 -12.96 1.23
CA GLY A 174 5.63 -12.15 1.19
C GLY A 174 4.73 -12.47 0.02
N LEU A 175 4.75 -13.71 -0.48
CA LEU A 175 3.86 -14.17 -1.54
C LEU A 175 2.39 -14.09 -1.12
N PRO A 176 1.48 -13.51 -1.94
CA PRO A 176 0.05 -13.43 -1.63
C PRO A 176 -0.65 -14.75 -1.94
N ASP A 177 -0.21 -15.82 -1.31
CA ASP A 177 -0.65 -17.19 -1.56
C ASP A 177 -1.62 -17.77 -0.50
N ALA A 178 -2.07 -16.93 0.47
CA ALA A 178 -2.93 -17.36 1.56
C ALA A 178 -4.11 -16.44 1.87
N TYR A 179 -4.26 -15.32 1.15
CA TYR A 179 -5.27 -14.29 1.38
C TYR A 179 -5.71 -13.65 0.04
N GLY A 180 -6.63 -12.70 0.05
CA GLY A 180 -7.11 -11.97 -1.12
C GLY A 180 -6.00 -11.16 -1.80
N ARG A 181 -6.20 -10.78 -3.07
CA ARG A 181 -5.14 -10.18 -3.89
C ARG A 181 -4.70 -8.81 -3.38
N GLY A 182 -5.61 -7.86 -3.26
CA GLY A 182 -5.26 -6.47 -2.98
C GLY A 182 -4.57 -5.76 -4.15
N ARG A 183 -4.13 -4.52 -3.89
CA ARG A 183 -3.50 -3.64 -4.89
C ARG A 183 -4.37 -3.36 -6.11
N ILE A 184 -5.65 -3.20 -5.84
CA ILE A 184 -6.67 -2.72 -6.77
C ILE A 184 -7.27 -1.48 -6.15
N ILE A 185 -7.36 -0.40 -6.91
CA ILE A 185 -8.06 0.82 -6.50
C ILE A 185 -9.34 0.90 -7.30
N GLY A 186 -10.45 0.46 -6.72
CA GLY A 186 -11.77 0.67 -7.30
C GLY A 186 -12.07 2.16 -7.42
N ASP A 187 -12.65 2.59 -8.54
CA ASP A 187 -13.08 3.99 -8.65
C ASP A 187 -14.38 4.19 -7.88
N TYR A 188 -14.29 4.25 -6.56
CA TYR A 188 -15.41 4.41 -5.62
C TYR A 188 -16.21 5.69 -5.88
N ARG A 189 -15.59 6.70 -6.50
CA ARG A 189 -16.19 7.97 -6.92
C ARG A 189 -17.33 7.77 -7.93
N ARG A 190 -17.27 6.68 -8.72
CA ARG A 190 -18.31 6.33 -9.71
C ARG A 190 -19.67 6.12 -9.07
N VAL A 191 -19.71 5.50 -7.88
CA VAL A 191 -20.97 5.28 -7.14
C VAL A 191 -21.57 6.62 -6.70
N THR A 192 -20.76 7.54 -6.22
CA THR A 192 -21.18 8.89 -5.86
C THR A 192 -21.74 9.65 -7.06
N LEU A 193 -21.00 9.68 -8.17
CA LEU A 193 -21.31 10.55 -9.32
C LEU A 193 -22.46 10.01 -10.17
N TYR A 194 -22.60 8.69 -10.28
CA TYR A 194 -23.53 8.06 -11.23
C TYR A 194 -24.64 7.24 -10.57
N GLY A 195 -24.47 6.80 -9.34
CA GLY A 195 -25.34 5.80 -8.72
C GLY A 195 -25.16 4.40 -9.28
N VAL A 196 -25.57 3.40 -8.50
CA VAL A 196 -25.35 1.98 -8.84
C VAL A 196 -26.13 1.54 -10.08
N ASP A 197 -27.34 2.04 -10.29
CA ASP A 197 -28.19 1.61 -11.43
C ASP A 197 -27.57 1.99 -12.79
N ARG A 198 -26.94 3.16 -12.89
CA ARG A 198 -26.19 3.57 -14.08
C ARG A 198 -24.97 2.70 -14.34
N LEU A 199 -24.26 2.32 -13.27
CA LEU A 199 -23.10 1.44 -13.36
C LEU A 199 -23.50 0.03 -13.81
N ILE A 200 -24.58 -0.54 -13.26
CA ILE A 200 -25.15 -1.83 -13.70
C ILE A 200 -25.52 -1.78 -15.17
N GLN A 201 -26.18 -0.70 -15.60
CA GLN A 201 -26.56 -0.55 -17.00
C GLN A 201 -25.33 -0.51 -17.92
N GLY A 202 -24.28 0.22 -17.54
CA GLY A 202 -23.02 0.25 -18.30
C GLY A 202 -22.38 -1.13 -18.43
N LYS A 203 -22.33 -1.92 -17.35
CA LYS A 203 -21.80 -3.30 -17.39
C LYS A 203 -22.64 -4.24 -18.24
N LYS A 204 -23.96 -4.07 -18.27
CA LYS A 204 -24.85 -4.83 -19.17
C LYS A 204 -24.58 -4.48 -20.64
N GLU A 205 -24.35 -3.22 -20.95
CA GLU A 205 -23.99 -2.76 -22.29
C GLU A 205 -22.64 -3.34 -22.74
N GLU A 206 -21.64 -3.37 -21.83
CA GLU A 206 -20.34 -4.03 -22.07
C GLU A 206 -20.51 -5.54 -22.33
N LEU A 207 -21.37 -6.22 -21.59
CA LEU A 207 -21.67 -7.64 -21.77
C LEU A 207 -22.28 -7.95 -23.13
N LEU A 208 -23.20 -7.09 -23.61
CA LEU A 208 -23.82 -7.21 -24.93
C LEU A 208 -22.79 -7.03 -26.06
N GLN A 209 -21.77 -6.18 -25.89
CA GLN A 209 -20.71 -5.99 -26.87
C GLN A 209 -19.82 -7.24 -27.04
N LEU A 210 -19.90 -8.20 -26.12
CA LEU A 210 -19.18 -9.47 -26.16
C LEU A 210 -20.03 -10.61 -26.76
N GLU A 211 -21.13 -10.32 -27.44
CA GLU A 211 -21.84 -11.27 -28.27
C GLU A 211 -21.08 -11.38 -29.59
N VAL A 212 -20.24 -12.39 -29.71
CA VAL A 212 -19.34 -12.62 -30.84
C VAL A 212 -19.53 -14.03 -31.40
N ASP A 213 -19.09 -14.26 -32.65
CA ASP A 213 -19.30 -15.54 -33.35
C ASP A 213 -18.55 -16.71 -32.65
N ALA A 214 -17.38 -16.43 -32.00
CA ALA A 214 -16.59 -17.44 -31.33
C ALA A 214 -16.43 -17.13 -29.84
N MET A 215 -16.86 -18.05 -29.00
CA MET A 215 -16.67 -18.03 -27.55
C MET A 215 -15.30 -18.65 -27.18
N SER A 216 -14.24 -17.85 -27.31
CA SER A 216 -12.91 -18.25 -26.82
C SER A 216 -12.85 -18.22 -25.29
N GLU A 217 -11.83 -18.86 -24.70
CA GLU A 217 -11.62 -18.87 -23.24
C GLU A 217 -11.62 -17.45 -22.65
N ASP A 218 -10.94 -16.49 -23.29
CA ASP A 218 -10.85 -15.11 -22.82
C ASP A 218 -12.21 -14.41 -22.87
N VAL A 219 -13.02 -14.64 -23.90
CA VAL A 219 -14.38 -14.07 -24.02
C VAL A 219 -15.30 -14.67 -22.96
N ILE A 220 -15.27 -16.00 -22.77
CA ILE A 220 -16.08 -16.68 -21.75
C ILE A 220 -15.75 -16.13 -20.37
N ARG A 221 -14.47 -16.04 -20.04
CA ARG A 221 -13.99 -15.50 -18.76
C ARG A 221 -14.46 -14.06 -18.54
N LEU A 222 -14.27 -13.19 -19.53
CA LEU A 222 -14.68 -11.77 -19.42
C LEU A 222 -16.20 -11.62 -19.25
N ARG A 223 -17.00 -12.44 -19.92
CA ARG A 223 -18.46 -12.48 -19.74
C ARG A 223 -18.85 -12.92 -18.33
N GLU A 224 -18.18 -13.94 -17.79
CA GLU A 224 -18.37 -14.40 -16.42
C GLU A 224 -18.00 -13.29 -15.42
N GLU A 225 -16.83 -12.67 -15.59
CA GLU A 225 -16.36 -11.55 -14.74
C GLU A 225 -17.37 -10.39 -14.74
N LEU A 226 -17.87 -9.97 -15.92
CA LEU A 226 -18.89 -8.90 -16.02
C LEU A 226 -20.21 -9.29 -15.34
N SER A 227 -20.62 -10.54 -15.44
CA SER A 227 -21.83 -11.02 -14.76
C SER A 227 -21.68 -10.98 -13.24
N GLU A 228 -20.50 -11.34 -12.73
CA GLU A 228 -20.17 -11.23 -11.30
C GLU A 228 -20.07 -9.77 -10.84
N GLN A 229 -19.54 -8.88 -11.67
CA GLN A 229 -19.51 -7.44 -11.39
C GLN A 229 -20.93 -6.85 -11.28
N ILE A 230 -21.84 -7.21 -12.19
CA ILE A 230 -23.24 -6.79 -12.14
C ILE A 230 -23.91 -7.29 -10.85
N ARG A 231 -23.66 -8.53 -10.46
CA ARG A 231 -24.20 -9.12 -9.22
C ARG A 231 -23.69 -8.37 -8.00
N SER A 232 -22.38 -8.10 -7.91
CA SER A 232 -21.79 -7.39 -6.77
C SER A 232 -22.29 -5.95 -6.63
N LEU A 233 -22.55 -5.24 -7.74
CA LEU A 233 -23.20 -3.93 -7.71
C LEU A 233 -24.63 -4.01 -7.13
N GLY A 234 -25.37 -5.08 -7.44
CA GLY A 234 -26.68 -5.35 -6.82
C GLY A 234 -26.58 -5.61 -5.33
N GLU A 235 -25.57 -6.36 -4.89
CA GLU A 235 -25.29 -6.61 -3.47
C GLU A 235 -24.88 -5.33 -2.74
N LEU A 236 -24.08 -4.45 -3.36
CA LEU A 236 -23.74 -3.12 -2.82
C LEU A 236 -24.99 -2.28 -2.59
N LYS A 237 -25.92 -2.27 -3.56
CA LYS A 237 -27.20 -1.57 -3.42
C LYS A 237 -28.03 -2.13 -2.26
N ALA A 238 -28.10 -3.45 -2.11
CA ALA A 238 -28.81 -4.10 -1.01
C ALA A 238 -28.17 -3.78 0.37
N MET A 239 -26.85 -3.76 0.45
CA MET A 239 -26.11 -3.37 1.68
C MET A 239 -26.45 -1.92 2.08
N ALA A 240 -26.39 -0.97 1.14
CA ALA A 240 -26.70 0.43 1.42
C ALA A 240 -28.17 0.60 1.86
N ALA A 241 -29.10 -0.12 1.23
CA ALA A 241 -30.51 -0.11 1.60
C ALA A 241 -30.75 -0.64 3.02
N SER A 242 -29.96 -1.59 3.51
CA SER A 242 -30.06 -2.05 4.90
C SER A 242 -29.70 -0.98 5.92
N TYR A 243 -28.87 0.00 5.54
CA TYR A 243 -28.58 1.21 6.32
C TYR A 243 -29.58 2.36 6.08
N GLY A 244 -30.62 2.14 5.28
CA GLY A 244 -31.65 3.15 4.96
C GLY A 244 -31.26 4.11 3.84
N HIS A 245 -30.26 3.80 3.02
CA HIS A 245 -29.77 4.66 1.95
C HIS A 245 -30.08 4.11 0.54
N ASP A 246 -30.55 4.98 -0.34
CA ASP A 246 -30.81 4.66 -1.75
C ASP A 246 -29.66 5.14 -2.66
N ILE A 247 -28.69 4.28 -2.88
CA ILE A 247 -27.54 4.53 -3.78
C ILE A 247 -27.79 4.13 -5.23
N SER A 248 -29.03 3.81 -5.61
CA SER A 248 -29.41 3.57 -7.01
C SER A 248 -29.17 4.79 -7.88
N ARG A 249 -29.27 5.98 -7.32
CA ARG A 249 -29.11 7.31 -7.90
C ARG A 249 -27.77 7.98 -7.49
N PRO A 250 -27.33 9.03 -8.21
CA PRO A 250 -26.22 9.87 -7.79
C PRO A 250 -26.44 10.53 -6.43
N ALA A 251 -25.36 10.89 -5.75
CA ALA A 251 -25.40 11.65 -4.51
C ALA A 251 -25.91 13.08 -4.73
N MET A 252 -26.76 13.57 -3.83
CA MET A 252 -27.40 14.87 -3.91
C MET A 252 -26.65 15.98 -3.20
N ASN A 253 -25.83 15.64 -2.20
CA ASN A 253 -25.10 16.56 -1.33
C ASN A 253 -23.78 15.96 -0.83
N ALA A 254 -23.00 16.76 -0.10
CA ALA A 254 -21.69 16.35 0.42
C ALA A 254 -21.76 15.13 1.34
N LYS A 255 -22.74 15.06 2.24
CA LYS A 255 -22.92 13.92 3.14
C LYS A 255 -23.17 12.63 2.36
N GLU A 256 -24.09 12.65 1.40
CA GLU A 256 -24.37 11.52 0.52
C GLU A 256 -23.15 11.17 -0.33
N ALA A 257 -22.41 12.18 -0.82
CA ALA A 257 -21.22 11.95 -1.65
C ALA A 257 -20.17 11.10 -0.91
N VAL A 258 -19.88 11.44 0.34
CA VAL A 258 -18.95 10.67 1.18
C VAL A 258 -19.54 9.31 1.55
N GLN A 259 -20.83 9.25 1.89
CA GLN A 259 -21.50 8.00 2.29
C GLN A 259 -21.56 6.99 1.14
N TRP A 260 -21.90 7.39 -0.10
CA TRP A 260 -21.94 6.52 -1.27
C TRP A 260 -20.56 5.95 -1.60
N LEU A 261 -19.55 6.82 -1.55
CA LEU A 261 -18.14 6.44 -1.74
C LEU A 261 -17.71 5.45 -0.66
N TYR A 262 -18.04 5.71 0.61
CA TYR A 262 -17.67 4.83 1.70
C TYR A 262 -18.37 3.46 1.61
N PHE A 263 -19.65 3.41 1.22
CA PHE A 263 -20.32 2.11 1.01
C PHE A 263 -19.67 1.29 -0.09
N ALA A 264 -19.22 1.90 -1.17
CA ALA A 264 -18.49 1.21 -2.22
C ALA A 264 -17.15 0.65 -1.71
N TYR A 265 -16.40 1.41 -0.94
CA TYR A 265 -15.18 0.97 -0.27
C TYR A 265 -15.44 -0.13 0.77
N LEU A 266 -16.47 0.04 1.61
CA LEU A 266 -16.86 -0.95 2.61
C LEU A 266 -17.25 -2.28 1.97
N ALA A 267 -17.95 -2.26 0.85
CA ALA A 267 -18.31 -3.47 0.11
C ALA A 267 -17.05 -4.23 -0.35
N ALA A 268 -16.02 -3.53 -0.84
CA ALA A 268 -14.74 -4.15 -1.21
C ALA A 268 -14.06 -4.81 -0.01
N ILE A 269 -14.03 -4.14 1.15
CA ILE A 269 -13.48 -4.67 2.40
C ILE A 269 -14.24 -5.90 2.89
N LYS A 270 -15.56 -5.92 2.75
CA LYS A 270 -16.40 -7.06 3.14
C LYS A 270 -16.25 -8.24 2.19
N GLU A 271 -15.98 -7.99 0.92
CA GLU A 271 -15.87 -9.04 -0.10
C GLU A 271 -14.54 -9.79 -0.02
N GLN A 272 -13.44 -9.10 0.24
CA GLN A 272 -12.12 -9.72 0.25
C GLN A 272 -11.18 -9.12 1.29
N ASN A 273 -10.16 -9.90 1.65
CA ASN A 273 -9.12 -9.52 2.61
C ASN A 273 -7.77 -9.30 1.93
N GLY A 274 -7.74 -8.58 0.81
CA GLY A 274 -6.52 -8.27 0.09
C GLY A 274 -5.54 -7.41 0.88
N ALA A 275 -4.28 -7.47 0.50
CA ALA A 275 -3.28 -6.55 0.99
C ALA A 275 -3.35 -5.25 0.16
N ALA A 276 -3.48 -4.09 0.87
CA ALA A 276 -3.59 -2.77 0.29
C ALA A 276 -4.94 -2.48 -0.39
N MET A 277 -5.94 -2.26 0.44
CA MET A 277 -7.28 -1.81 0.05
C MET A 277 -7.30 -0.26 0.04
N SER A 278 -6.69 0.35 -0.98
CA SER A 278 -6.50 1.81 -1.04
C SER A 278 -7.73 2.54 -1.56
N LEU A 279 -7.93 3.80 -1.11
CA LEU A 279 -9.00 4.67 -1.58
C LEU A 279 -8.71 5.29 -2.95
N GLY A 280 -7.46 5.64 -3.18
CA GLY A 280 -7.02 6.32 -4.38
C GLY A 280 -6.85 7.82 -4.19
N ARG A 281 -7.72 8.63 -4.78
CA ARG A 281 -7.67 10.10 -4.75
C ARG A 281 -9.08 10.65 -4.66
N VAL A 282 -9.64 10.62 -3.45
CA VAL A 282 -11.04 10.97 -3.24
C VAL A 282 -11.23 12.36 -2.65
N SER A 283 -10.23 12.91 -1.94
CA SER A 283 -10.32 14.21 -1.28
C SER A 283 -10.66 15.36 -2.23
N SER A 284 -9.97 15.46 -3.36
CA SER A 284 -10.22 16.49 -4.37
C SER A 284 -11.57 16.33 -5.08
N PHE A 285 -12.04 15.09 -5.27
CA PHE A 285 -13.36 14.82 -5.82
C PHE A 285 -14.48 15.21 -4.84
N LEU A 286 -14.36 14.84 -3.57
CA LEU A 286 -15.34 15.15 -2.54
C LEU A 286 -15.40 16.66 -2.24
N ASP A 287 -14.29 17.37 -2.41
CA ASP A 287 -14.24 18.84 -2.29
C ASP A 287 -15.28 19.53 -3.16
N ILE A 288 -15.51 19.03 -4.37
CA ILE A 288 -16.47 19.61 -5.33
C ILE A 288 -17.88 19.65 -4.75
N TYR A 289 -18.30 18.58 -4.07
CA TYR A 289 -19.60 18.52 -3.40
C TYR A 289 -19.63 19.39 -2.13
N ILE A 290 -18.58 19.38 -1.35
CA ILE A 290 -18.47 20.16 -0.11
C ILE A 290 -18.50 21.66 -0.42
N GLU A 291 -17.72 22.13 -1.38
CA GLU A 291 -17.66 23.55 -1.75
C GLU A 291 -18.98 24.03 -2.37
N ARG A 292 -19.68 23.19 -3.15
CA ARG A 292 -21.03 23.52 -3.60
C ARG A 292 -21.99 23.74 -2.44
N ASP A 293 -22.04 22.80 -1.49
CA ASP A 293 -22.99 22.84 -0.39
C ASP A 293 -22.65 23.98 0.60
N LEU A 294 -21.37 24.30 0.77
CA LEU A 294 -20.91 25.49 1.52
C LEU A 294 -21.36 26.79 0.84
N ALA A 295 -21.21 26.88 -0.49
CA ALA A 295 -21.60 28.05 -1.26
C ALA A 295 -23.15 28.24 -1.27
N GLU A 296 -23.91 27.16 -1.25
CA GLU A 296 -25.37 27.19 -1.14
C GLU A 296 -25.85 27.46 0.29
N GLY A 297 -24.96 27.45 1.29
CA GLY A 297 -25.29 27.64 2.70
C GLY A 297 -26.03 26.46 3.35
N THR A 298 -26.04 25.31 2.71
CA THR A 298 -26.64 24.06 3.23
C THR A 298 -25.66 23.27 4.11
N LEU A 299 -24.39 23.63 4.10
CA LEU A 299 -23.32 23.05 4.91
C LEU A 299 -22.52 24.16 5.58
N THR A 300 -21.94 23.89 6.75
CA THR A 300 -20.98 24.77 7.45
C THR A 300 -19.58 24.12 7.45
N GLU A 301 -18.52 24.90 7.68
CA GLU A 301 -17.17 24.35 7.78
C GLU A 301 -17.03 23.31 8.91
N SER A 302 -17.70 23.53 10.03
CA SER A 302 -17.72 22.58 11.16
C SER A 302 -18.35 21.24 10.75
N LEU A 303 -19.47 21.25 10.04
CA LEU A 303 -20.10 20.02 9.56
C LEU A 303 -19.34 19.39 8.39
N ALA A 304 -18.68 20.18 7.54
CA ALA A 304 -17.81 19.67 6.50
C ALA A 304 -16.63 18.90 7.10
N GLN A 305 -16.01 19.43 8.15
CA GLN A 305 -14.93 18.74 8.86
C GLN A 305 -15.46 17.50 9.58
N GLU A 306 -16.65 17.54 10.21
CA GLU A 306 -17.27 16.38 10.85
C GLU A 306 -17.48 15.21 9.87
N ILE A 307 -17.97 15.49 8.67
CA ILE A 307 -18.15 14.47 7.62
C ILE A 307 -16.82 13.79 7.30
N VAL A 308 -15.74 14.57 7.16
CA VAL A 308 -14.40 14.05 6.86
C VAL A 308 -13.82 13.28 8.05
N ASP A 309 -13.97 13.80 9.27
CA ASP A 309 -13.52 13.16 10.51
C ASP A 309 -14.20 11.80 10.71
N HIS A 310 -15.52 11.73 10.54
CA HIS A 310 -16.27 10.48 10.68
C HIS A 310 -15.91 9.47 9.58
N PHE A 311 -15.70 9.93 8.35
CA PHE A 311 -15.20 9.07 7.28
C PHE A 311 -13.84 8.48 7.63
N VAL A 312 -12.88 9.30 8.03
CA VAL A 312 -11.54 8.83 8.43
C VAL A 312 -11.61 7.92 9.66
N MET A 313 -12.47 8.20 10.62
CA MET A 313 -12.71 7.34 11.78
C MET A 313 -13.14 5.92 11.35
N LYS A 314 -14.04 5.81 10.37
CA LYS A 314 -14.45 4.52 9.81
C LYS A 314 -13.26 3.76 9.20
N LEU A 315 -12.40 4.45 8.47
CA LEU A 315 -11.21 3.84 7.86
C LEU A 315 -10.22 3.31 8.92
N ARG A 316 -10.16 3.93 10.12
CA ARG A 316 -9.27 3.49 11.20
C ARG A 316 -9.73 2.23 11.92
N ILE A 317 -11.03 1.90 11.87
CA ILE A 317 -11.60 0.76 12.60
C ILE A 317 -11.90 -0.45 11.71
N VAL A 318 -11.79 -0.30 10.41
CA VAL A 318 -11.88 -1.44 9.49
C VAL A 318 -10.56 -2.18 9.50
N LYS A 319 -10.59 -3.46 9.87
CA LYS A 319 -9.39 -4.29 10.00
C LYS A 319 -9.68 -5.73 9.58
N PHE A 320 -8.64 -6.44 9.13
CA PHE A 320 -8.74 -7.85 8.78
C PHE A 320 -8.32 -8.75 9.92
N LEU A 321 -8.86 -9.98 9.95
CA LEU A 321 -8.36 -11.04 10.82
C LEU A 321 -7.11 -11.65 10.19
N ARG A 322 -5.96 -11.55 10.88
CA ARG A 322 -4.65 -12.04 10.42
C ARG A 322 -4.00 -12.92 11.48
N THR A 323 -3.10 -13.81 11.06
CA THR A 323 -2.28 -14.58 11.99
C THR A 323 -1.21 -13.73 12.67
N PRO A 324 -0.72 -14.09 13.86
CA PRO A 324 0.42 -13.40 14.49
C PRO A 324 1.67 -13.34 13.60
N ASP A 325 1.97 -14.39 12.84
CA ASP A 325 3.11 -14.41 11.89
C ASP A 325 2.94 -13.37 10.77
N TYR A 326 1.72 -13.19 10.28
CA TYR A 326 1.41 -12.14 9.32
C TYR A 326 1.59 -10.76 9.94
N ASN A 327 1.12 -10.60 11.18
CA ASN A 327 1.24 -9.34 11.90
C ASN A 327 2.71 -8.99 12.19
N GLU A 328 3.58 -9.97 12.48
CA GLU A 328 5.02 -9.75 12.59
C GLU A 328 5.63 -9.31 11.25
N LEU A 329 5.24 -9.96 10.15
CA LEU A 329 5.75 -9.63 8.81
C LEU A 329 5.36 -8.22 8.36
N PHE A 330 4.16 -7.74 8.71
CA PHE A 330 3.56 -6.51 8.21
C PHE A 330 3.19 -5.49 9.29
N SER A 331 3.57 -5.72 10.54
CA SER A 331 3.33 -4.83 11.70
C SER A 331 1.85 -4.58 12.00
N GLY A 332 1.07 -5.65 12.06
CA GLY A 332 -0.33 -5.64 12.46
C GLY A 332 -1.29 -6.18 11.40
N ASP A 333 -2.55 -5.87 11.56
CA ASP A 333 -3.67 -6.30 10.73
C ASP A 333 -4.31 -5.15 9.91
N PRO A 334 -3.53 -4.21 9.34
CA PRO A 334 -4.06 -3.08 8.62
C PRO A 334 -4.71 -3.50 7.30
N THR A 335 -5.60 -2.65 6.79
CA THR A 335 -6.11 -2.73 5.42
C THR A 335 -5.16 -2.07 4.42
N TRP A 336 -4.18 -1.30 4.91
CA TRP A 336 -3.31 -0.40 4.15
C TRP A 336 -4.09 0.52 3.23
N VAL A 337 -5.11 1.13 3.80
CA VAL A 337 -5.89 2.16 3.11
C VAL A 337 -5.02 3.40 2.89
N THR A 338 -4.89 3.81 1.64
CA THR A 338 -4.10 4.98 1.24
C THR A 338 -4.98 5.98 0.52
N GLU A 339 -4.87 7.24 0.91
CA GLU A 339 -5.47 8.39 0.24
C GLU A 339 -4.38 9.31 -0.28
N SER A 340 -4.46 9.69 -1.56
CA SER A 340 -3.52 10.58 -2.21
C SER A 340 -4.08 12.00 -2.26
N VAL A 341 -3.35 12.97 -1.73
CA VAL A 341 -3.75 14.39 -1.68
C VAL A 341 -2.76 15.28 -2.45
N GLY A 342 -3.23 16.40 -2.95
CA GLY A 342 -2.40 17.37 -3.67
C GLY A 342 -2.07 16.94 -5.10
N GLY A 343 -0.86 17.25 -5.56
CA GLY A 343 -0.42 17.02 -6.93
C GLY A 343 -0.87 18.09 -7.92
N MET A 344 -0.49 17.89 -9.19
CA MET A 344 -0.78 18.80 -10.30
C MET A 344 -1.63 18.12 -11.37
N GLY A 345 -2.44 18.90 -12.05
CA GLY A 345 -3.15 18.46 -13.25
C GLY A 345 -2.28 18.55 -14.50
N LEU A 346 -2.66 17.83 -15.56
CA LEU A 346 -2.05 17.96 -16.89
C LEU A 346 -2.30 19.36 -17.49
N ASP A 347 -3.28 20.10 -16.98
CA ASP A 347 -3.60 21.48 -17.33
C ASP A 347 -2.69 22.52 -16.61
N GLY A 348 -1.72 22.04 -15.80
CA GLY A 348 -0.80 22.89 -15.04
C GLY A 348 -1.39 23.50 -13.77
N LYS A 349 -2.66 23.19 -13.44
CA LYS A 349 -3.29 23.66 -12.20
C LYS A 349 -3.01 22.70 -11.06
N THR A 350 -2.88 23.23 -9.85
CA THR A 350 -2.79 22.35 -8.67
C THR A 350 -4.10 21.60 -8.43
N ARG A 351 -3.97 20.38 -7.91
CA ARG A 351 -5.09 19.58 -7.40
C ARG A 351 -5.28 19.72 -5.88
N VAL A 352 -4.54 20.63 -5.25
CA VAL A 352 -4.76 21.00 -3.85
C VAL A 352 -6.11 21.71 -3.74
N THR A 353 -6.93 21.26 -2.81
CA THR A 353 -8.24 21.84 -2.48
C THR A 353 -8.33 22.09 -0.98
N ARG A 354 -9.37 22.78 -0.51
CA ARG A 354 -9.62 22.91 0.93
C ARG A 354 -9.75 21.54 1.60
N ASN A 355 -10.31 20.57 0.89
CA ASN A 355 -10.45 19.22 1.42
C ASN A 355 -9.11 18.46 1.56
N SER A 356 -8.08 18.84 0.82
CA SER A 356 -6.71 18.37 1.08
C SER A 356 -6.24 18.73 2.50
N PHE A 357 -6.54 19.94 2.94
CA PHE A 357 -6.26 20.39 4.30
C PHE A 357 -7.16 19.67 5.32
N ARG A 358 -8.48 19.51 5.06
CA ARG A 358 -9.41 18.83 5.97
C ARG A 358 -8.98 17.38 6.23
N PHE A 359 -8.53 16.65 5.21
CA PHE A 359 -8.03 15.28 5.39
C PHE A 359 -6.78 15.24 6.27
N LEU A 360 -5.81 16.12 6.03
CA LEU A 360 -4.62 16.21 6.88
C LEU A 360 -4.98 16.66 8.32
N HIS A 361 -5.98 17.52 8.48
CA HIS A 361 -6.44 18.02 9.78
C HIS A 361 -7.06 16.92 10.66
N THR A 362 -7.52 15.82 10.09
CA THR A 362 -8.00 14.67 10.86
C THR A 362 -6.93 14.08 11.79
N LEU A 363 -5.64 14.30 11.48
CA LEU A 363 -4.53 13.92 12.35
C LEU A 363 -4.43 14.74 13.63
N TYR A 364 -5.08 15.91 13.67
CA TYR A 364 -5.26 16.72 14.88
C TYR A 364 -6.58 16.39 15.58
N ASN A 365 -7.68 16.34 14.85
CA ASN A 365 -9.01 16.09 15.42
C ASN A 365 -9.16 14.69 16.02
N LEU A 366 -8.55 13.67 15.40
CA LEU A 366 -8.58 12.27 15.83
C LEU A 366 -7.22 11.75 16.35
N GLY A 367 -6.21 12.64 16.39
CA GLY A 367 -4.83 12.30 16.72
C GLY A 367 -4.07 11.54 15.61
N PRO A 368 -2.73 11.46 15.75
CA PRO A 368 -1.87 10.73 14.82
C PRO A 368 -2.29 9.27 14.64
N ALA A 369 -2.19 8.77 13.43
CA ALA A 369 -2.50 7.38 13.12
C ALA A 369 -1.79 6.92 11.83
N PRO A 370 -1.47 5.62 11.70
CA PRO A 370 -0.90 5.07 10.48
C PRO A 370 -1.91 4.98 9.32
N GLU A 371 -3.21 4.94 9.61
CA GLU A 371 -4.28 4.79 8.63
C GLU A 371 -5.37 5.86 8.78
N PRO A 372 -5.91 6.35 7.66
CA PRO A 372 -5.41 6.12 6.29
C PRO A 372 -3.99 6.62 6.11
N ASN A 373 -3.19 5.93 5.26
CA ASN A 373 -1.87 6.40 4.86
C ASN A 373 -2.05 7.62 3.94
N LEU A 374 -1.93 8.80 4.50
CA LEU A 374 -2.09 10.06 3.76
C LEU A 374 -0.81 10.35 2.98
N THR A 375 -0.91 10.26 1.66
CA THR A 375 0.21 10.45 0.74
C THR A 375 0.07 11.77 0.01
N VAL A 376 1.01 12.68 0.23
CA VAL A 376 1.06 13.95 -0.49
C VAL A 376 1.78 13.73 -1.82
N LEU A 377 1.08 13.97 -2.93
CA LEU A 377 1.66 14.00 -4.26
C LEU A 377 2.39 15.34 -4.43
N TRP A 378 3.71 15.29 -4.23
CA TRP A 378 4.54 16.48 -4.11
C TRP A 378 5.02 16.97 -5.46
N SER A 379 4.92 18.28 -5.68
CA SER A 379 5.51 19.00 -6.80
C SER A 379 6.09 20.31 -6.31
N ALA A 380 7.17 20.78 -6.93
CA ALA A 380 7.71 22.10 -6.65
C ALA A 380 6.70 23.23 -6.96
N GLN A 381 5.68 22.94 -7.79
CA GLN A 381 4.63 23.89 -8.18
C GLN A 381 3.42 23.91 -7.22
N LEU A 382 3.43 23.13 -6.15
CA LEU A 382 2.35 23.18 -5.15
C LEU A 382 2.30 24.54 -4.45
N PRO A 383 1.10 24.99 -4.00
CA PRO A 383 0.96 26.23 -3.23
C PRO A 383 1.85 26.20 -1.97
N GLU A 384 2.57 27.30 -1.73
CA GLU A 384 3.51 27.42 -0.61
C GLU A 384 2.84 27.22 0.76
N ASN A 385 1.60 27.69 0.94
CA ASN A 385 0.86 27.48 2.18
C ASN A 385 0.59 25.99 2.42
N PHE A 386 0.25 25.25 1.37
CA PHE A 386 0.04 23.80 1.46
C PHE A 386 1.34 23.05 1.77
N LYS A 387 2.46 23.41 1.13
CA LYS A 387 3.78 22.83 1.42
C LYS A 387 4.16 23.01 2.89
N LYS A 388 3.99 24.23 3.43
CA LYS A 388 4.26 24.54 4.84
C LYS A 388 3.35 23.78 5.79
N PHE A 389 2.06 23.66 5.45
CA PHE A 389 1.12 22.88 6.25
C PHE A 389 1.48 21.39 6.26
N CYS A 390 1.83 20.80 5.12
CA CYS A 390 2.32 19.42 5.07
C CYS A 390 3.57 19.22 5.93
N ALA A 391 4.55 20.14 5.82
CA ALA A 391 5.77 20.07 6.63
C ALA A 391 5.48 20.17 8.14
N LYS A 392 4.53 21.03 8.55
CA LYS A 392 4.03 21.12 9.92
C LYS A 392 3.42 19.79 10.38
N VAL A 393 2.51 19.21 9.60
CA VAL A 393 1.87 17.93 9.91
C VAL A 393 2.91 16.82 10.06
N SER A 394 3.92 16.75 9.18
CA SER A 394 5.00 15.79 9.29
C SER A 394 5.82 15.97 10.56
N ALA A 395 6.19 17.21 10.87
CA ALA A 395 7.01 17.51 12.04
C ALA A 395 6.29 17.18 13.37
N GLU A 396 4.98 17.33 13.40
CA GLU A 396 4.16 17.15 14.61
C GLU A 396 3.58 15.74 14.75
N THR A 397 3.37 15.00 13.66
CA THR A 397 2.61 13.74 13.70
C THR A 397 3.35 12.52 13.12
N SER A 398 4.33 12.71 12.25
CA SER A 398 4.99 11.65 11.46
C SER A 398 4.01 10.70 10.76
N SER A 399 2.80 11.19 10.41
CA SER A 399 1.70 10.35 9.91
C SER A 399 1.48 10.45 8.40
N ILE A 400 2.22 11.30 7.68
CA ILE A 400 2.10 11.47 6.23
C ILE A 400 3.40 11.13 5.51
N GLN A 401 3.27 10.84 4.22
CA GLN A 401 4.41 10.59 3.32
C GLN A 401 4.30 11.45 2.06
N TYR A 402 5.40 11.48 1.30
CA TYR A 402 5.51 12.27 0.09
C TYR A 402 5.91 11.40 -1.09
N GLU A 403 5.29 11.64 -2.24
CA GLU A 403 5.67 11.02 -3.50
C GLU A 403 5.76 12.07 -4.61
N ASN A 404 6.77 11.94 -5.46
CA ASN A 404 7.11 12.90 -6.49
C ASN A 404 6.11 12.86 -7.65
N ASP A 405 5.13 13.74 -7.64
CA ASP A 405 4.12 13.85 -8.68
C ASP A 405 4.71 14.19 -10.05
N ASP A 406 5.74 15.04 -10.08
CA ASP A 406 6.39 15.44 -11.33
C ASP A 406 7.12 14.27 -12.02
N LEU A 407 7.58 13.29 -11.24
CA LEU A 407 8.17 12.06 -11.72
C LEU A 407 7.12 11.02 -12.17
N MET A 408 6.00 10.93 -11.45
CA MET A 408 4.95 9.93 -11.70
C MET A 408 3.94 10.35 -12.76
N ARG A 409 3.54 11.62 -12.79
CA ARG A 409 2.52 12.15 -13.71
C ARG A 409 2.77 11.86 -15.20
N PRO A 410 4.01 11.90 -15.72
CA PRO A 410 4.29 11.51 -17.10
C PRO A 410 3.92 10.06 -17.44
N HIS A 411 3.95 9.14 -16.45
CA HIS A 411 3.64 7.73 -16.63
C HIS A 411 2.15 7.40 -16.40
N PHE A 412 1.50 8.11 -15.49
CA PHE A 412 0.16 7.73 -15.00
C PHE A 412 -0.94 8.75 -15.32
N GLY A 413 -0.59 9.92 -15.90
CA GLY A 413 -1.54 11.03 -16.05
C GLY A 413 -1.79 11.75 -14.72
N ASP A 414 -2.90 12.46 -14.60
CA ASP A 414 -3.25 13.24 -13.41
C ASP A 414 -4.38 12.66 -12.56
N ASP A 415 -4.91 11.49 -12.93
CA ASP A 415 -5.92 10.76 -12.15
C ASP A 415 -5.40 9.38 -11.74
N TYR A 416 -4.39 9.40 -10.90
CA TYR A 416 -3.82 8.21 -10.27
C TYR A 416 -3.86 8.34 -8.76
N GLY A 417 -3.82 7.21 -8.08
CA GLY A 417 -3.66 7.09 -6.64
C GLY A 417 -2.53 6.16 -6.30
N ILE A 418 -2.17 6.13 -5.02
CA ILE A 418 -1.13 5.24 -4.52
C ILE A 418 -1.77 4.00 -3.91
N ALA A 419 -1.38 2.83 -4.40
CA ALA A 419 -1.77 1.56 -3.83
C ALA A 419 -0.81 1.16 -2.72
N CYS A 420 -1.30 0.97 -1.52
CA CYS A 420 -0.53 0.60 -0.34
C CYS A 420 0.48 1.67 0.10
N CYS A 421 1.72 1.49 -0.32
CA CYS A 421 2.88 2.21 0.17
C CYS A 421 3.37 3.25 -0.84
N VAL A 422 3.71 2.80 -2.05
CA VAL A 422 4.48 3.59 -3.03
C VAL A 422 4.12 3.31 -4.49
N SER A 423 3.09 2.49 -4.76
CA SER A 423 2.76 2.06 -6.12
C SER A 423 1.73 2.96 -6.76
N ALA A 424 2.10 3.76 -7.74
CA ALA A 424 1.16 4.57 -8.50
C ALA A 424 0.29 3.71 -9.43
N MET A 425 -1.00 4.07 -9.54
CA MET A 425 -1.98 3.33 -10.35
C MET A 425 -3.07 4.27 -10.86
N ARG A 426 -3.41 4.19 -12.15
CA ARG A 426 -4.54 4.94 -12.73
C ARG A 426 -5.85 4.39 -12.20
N ILE A 427 -6.62 5.24 -11.54
CA ILE A 427 -7.84 4.85 -10.82
C ILE A 427 -8.92 4.40 -11.82
N GLY A 428 -9.47 3.20 -11.59
CA GLY A 428 -10.52 2.62 -12.44
C GLY A 428 -10.08 2.19 -13.83
N LYS A 429 -8.79 2.30 -14.18
CA LYS A 429 -8.22 1.97 -15.51
C LYS A 429 -7.07 0.99 -15.47
N GLN A 430 -6.55 0.72 -14.28
CA GLN A 430 -5.40 -0.14 -14.05
C GLN A 430 -5.62 -0.96 -12.79
N MET A 431 -5.15 -2.20 -12.80
CA MET A 431 -5.07 -3.04 -11.61
C MET A 431 -3.69 -3.68 -11.54
N GLN A 432 -3.26 -4.04 -10.34
CA GLN A 432 -1.96 -4.63 -10.12
C GLN A 432 -2.07 -6.03 -9.54
N PHE A 433 -1.42 -6.97 -10.18
CA PHE A 433 -1.13 -8.27 -9.60
C PHE A 433 -0.07 -8.10 -8.52
N PHE A 434 -0.51 -8.15 -7.26
CA PHE A 434 0.35 -7.93 -6.10
C PHE A 434 1.48 -8.97 -6.04
N GLY A 435 2.71 -8.50 -5.82
CA GLY A 435 3.89 -9.34 -5.78
C GLY A 435 4.40 -9.59 -4.36
N ALA A 436 5.60 -10.14 -4.35
CA ALA A 436 6.39 -10.43 -3.17
C ALA A 436 7.67 -9.61 -3.20
N ARG A 437 8.74 -10.11 -2.57
CA ARG A 437 10.10 -9.56 -2.72
C ARG A 437 11.08 -10.69 -2.99
N ALA A 438 11.91 -10.47 -4.02
CA ALA A 438 13.09 -11.27 -4.25
C ALA A 438 14.22 -10.77 -3.34
N ASN A 439 14.83 -11.66 -2.56
CA ASN A 439 15.95 -11.34 -1.68
C ASN A 439 17.27 -11.40 -2.46
N LEU A 440 17.73 -10.25 -2.95
CA LEU A 440 18.95 -10.16 -3.75
C LEU A 440 20.22 -10.46 -2.95
N ALA A 441 20.24 -10.18 -1.65
CA ALA A 441 21.38 -10.51 -0.80
C ALA A 441 21.55 -12.05 -0.68
N LYS A 442 20.45 -12.77 -0.53
CA LYS A 442 20.46 -14.23 -0.53
C LYS A 442 20.84 -14.80 -1.90
N ALA A 443 20.39 -14.17 -2.99
CA ALA A 443 20.80 -14.53 -4.35
C ALA A 443 22.32 -14.36 -4.57
N LEU A 444 22.92 -13.31 -4.00
CA LEU A 444 24.38 -13.13 -4.03
C LEU A 444 25.10 -14.26 -3.29
N LEU A 445 24.60 -14.67 -2.11
CA LEU A 445 25.16 -15.81 -1.37
C LEU A 445 25.02 -17.13 -2.14
N TYR A 446 23.93 -17.31 -2.89
CA TYR A 446 23.79 -18.47 -3.79
C TYR A 446 24.82 -18.45 -4.92
N ALA A 447 25.15 -17.28 -5.45
CA ALA A 447 26.22 -17.16 -6.43
C ALA A 447 27.57 -17.62 -5.89
N VAL A 448 27.89 -17.23 -4.64
CA VAL A 448 29.13 -17.66 -3.97
C VAL A 448 29.12 -19.15 -3.63
N ASN A 449 27.97 -19.71 -3.22
CA ASN A 449 27.81 -21.07 -2.74
C ASN A 449 27.30 -22.07 -3.78
N GLY A 450 27.29 -21.73 -5.08
CA GLY A 450 26.89 -22.66 -6.13
C GLY A 450 25.38 -23.01 -6.13
N GLY A 451 24.51 -22.10 -5.70
CA GLY A 451 23.06 -22.30 -5.59
C GLY A 451 22.61 -22.95 -4.29
N VAL A 452 23.53 -23.20 -3.36
CA VAL A 452 23.24 -23.78 -2.04
C VAL A 452 22.80 -22.69 -1.08
N ASP A 453 21.71 -22.94 -0.36
CA ASP A 453 21.20 -22.07 0.69
C ASP A 453 22.15 -22.11 1.91
N GLU A 454 22.67 -20.96 2.27
CA GLU A 454 23.72 -20.80 3.29
C GLU A 454 23.24 -21.15 4.72
N LYS A 455 21.94 -21.13 4.96
CA LYS A 455 21.36 -21.44 6.28
C LYS A 455 20.95 -22.90 6.43
N SER A 456 20.32 -23.48 5.41
CA SER A 456 19.85 -24.86 5.46
C SER A 456 20.84 -25.87 4.88
N GLY A 457 21.77 -25.42 4.06
CA GLY A 457 22.69 -26.28 3.32
C GLY A 457 22.00 -27.06 2.18
N ALA A 458 20.77 -26.73 1.84
CA ALA A 458 20.02 -27.35 0.73
C ALA A 458 20.32 -26.69 -0.60
N GLN A 459 20.32 -27.49 -1.69
CA GLN A 459 20.36 -26.98 -3.05
C GLN A 459 19.00 -26.37 -3.40
N VAL A 460 18.89 -25.03 -3.43
CA VAL A 460 17.67 -24.29 -3.73
C VAL A 460 17.73 -23.61 -5.09
N GLY A 461 18.87 -22.96 -5.39
CA GLY A 461 19.14 -22.37 -6.69
C GLY A 461 19.73 -23.39 -7.68
N PRO A 462 19.99 -22.98 -8.94
CA PRO A 462 20.63 -23.83 -9.92
C PRO A 462 22.01 -24.29 -9.42
N ALA A 463 22.32 -25.56 -9.67
CA ALA A 463 23.62 -26.14 -9.33
C ALA A 463 24.68 -25.58 -10.28
N ILE A 464 25.43 -24.60 -9.84
CA ILE A 464 26.59 -24.02 -10.51
C ILE A 464 27.86 -24.28 -9.68
N ALA A 465 29.04 -24.20 -10.26
CA ALA A 465 30.27 -24.37 -9.51
C ALA A 465 30.37 -23.27 -8.41
N PRO A 466 30.57 -23.65 -7.13
CA PRO A 466 30.80 -22.66 -6.07
C PRO A 466 32.11 -21.90 -6.28
N ILE A 467 32.23 -20.73 -5.70
CA ILE A 467 33.49 -19.99 -5.67
C ILE A 467 34.35 -20.61 -4.55
N THR A 468 35.56 -21.07 -4.91
CA THR A 468 36.46 -21.72 -3.96
C THR A 468 37.71 -20.91 -3.64
N SER A 469 37.90 -19.77 -4.34
CA SER A 469 39.02 -18.86 -4.12
C SER A 469 39.10 -18.37 -2.68
N GLU A 470 40.32 -18.10 -2.20
CA GLU A 470 40.57 -17.55 -0.87
C GLU A 470 40.04 -16.10 -0.74
N VAL A 471 40.20 -15.33 -1.81
CA VAL A 471 39.70 -13.96 -1.94
C VAL A 471 38.67 -13.95 -3.07
N LEU A 472 37.52 -13.30 -2.84
CA LEU A 472 36.49 -13.16 -3.85
C LEU A 472 36.97 -12.24 -4.99
N ASP A 473 36.85 -12.72 -6.24
CA ASP A 473 37.06 -11.93 -7.45
C ASP A 473 35.76 -11.32 -7.91
N TYR A 474 35.77 -10.01 -8.22
CA TYR A 474 34.59 -9.27 -8.60
C TYR A 474 33.91 -9.80 -9.87
N GLU A 475 34.70 -10.09 -10.92
CA GLU A 475 34.17 -10.55 -12.19
C GLU A 475 33.58 -11.96 -12.09
N GLU A 476 34.24 -12.86 -11.32
CA GLU A 476 33.70 -14.19 -11.05
C GLU A 476 32.38 -14.13 -10.28
N VAL A 477 32.33 -13.34 -9.20
CA VAL A 477 31.10 -13.16 -8.40
C VAL A 477 29.99 -12.58 -9.28
N LYS A 478 30.29 -11.55 -10.06
CA LYS A 478 29.30 -10.88 -10.92
C LYS A 478 28.73 -11.83 -11.96
N ALA A 479 29.57 -12.61 -12.65
CA ALA A 479 29.13 -13.57 -13.64
C ALA A 479 28.22 -14.66 -13.06
N LYS A 480 28.56 -15.20 -11.88
CA LYS A 480 27.73 -16.21 -11.19
C LYS A 480 26.43 -15.60 -10.64
N PHE A 481 26.51 -14.36 -10.15
CA PHE A 481 25.34 -13.65 -9.66
C PHE A 481 24.33 -13.36 -10.77
N ASP A 482 24.79 -13.05 -11.98
CA ASP A 482 23.94 -12.87 -13.15
C ASP A 482 23.16 -14.15 -13.49
N VAL A 483 23.80 -15.33 -13.41
CA VAL A 483 23.11 -16.63 -13.59
C VAL A 483 22.01 -16.85 -12.54
N ILE A 484 22.30 -16.56 -11.28
CA ILE A 484 21.34 -16.70 -10.18
C ILE A 484 20.18 -15.71 -10.35
N GLN A 485 20.45 -14.47 -10.77
CA GLN A 485 19.40 -13.47 -11.01
C GLN A 485 18.49 -13.86 -12.18
N ASP A 486 19.03 -14.41 -13.27
CA ASP A 486 18.23 -14.90 -14.42
C ASP A 486 17.28 -16.04 -13.98
N TRP A 487 17.78 -16.98 -13.20
CA TRP A 487 16.96 -18.03 -12.60
C TRP A 487 15.89 -17.48 -11.67
N LEU A 488 16.27 -16.56 -10.75
CA LEU A 488 15.36 -15.99 -9.76
C LEU A 488 14.23 -15.20 -10.43
N ALA A 489 14.54 -14.39 -11.44
CA ALA A 489 13.55 -13.62 -12.19
C ALA A 489 12.50 -14.53 -12.87
N LYS A 490 12.95 -15.62 -13.50
CA LYS A 490 12.07 -16.63 -14.12
C LYS A 490 11.17 -17.30 -13.08
N LEU A 491 11.77 -17.77 -11.99
CA LEU A 491 11.04 -18.44 -10.91
C LEU A 491 10.00 -17.51 -10.28
N TYR A 492 10.38 -16.25 -10.07
CA TYR A 492 9.50 -15.25 -9.46
C TYR A 492 8.27 -14.98 -10.32
N ILE A 493 8.44 -14.69 -11.63
CA ILE A 493 7.32 -14.48 -12.55
C ILE A 493 6.42 -15.72 -12.61
N ASN A 494 7.00 -16.92 -12.71
CA ASN A 494 6.22 -18.16 -12.76
C ASN A 494 5.42 -18.40 -11.48
N THR A 495 5.99 -18.08 -10.32
CA THR A 495 5.31 -18.19 -9.03
C THR A 495 4.11 -17.22 -8.96
N LEU A 496 4.29 -15.97 -9.38
CA LEU A 496 3.22 -14.99 -9.43
C LEU A 496 2.14 -15.36 -10.46
N ASN A 497 2.50 -15.93 -11.60
CA ASN A 497 1.53 -16.44 -12.58
C ASN A 497 0.57 -17.46 -11.96
N VAL A 498 1.09 -18.42 -11.19
CA VAL A 498 0.27 -19.41 -10.45
C VAL A 498 -0.66 -18.71 -9.47
N ILE A 499 -0.12 -17.80 -8.66
CA ILE A 499 -0.88 -17.12 -7.62
C ILE A 499 -2.05 -16.33 -8.23
N HIS A 500 -1.79 -15.53 -9.26
CA HIS A 500 -2.81 -14.64 -9.83
C HIS A 500 -3.83 -15.37 -10.70
N TYR A 501 -3.44 -16.47 -11.34
CA TYR A 501 -4.41 -17.37 -11.96
C TYR A 501 -5.40 -17.93 -10.91
N MET A 502 -4.90 -18.34 -9.75
CA MET A 502 -5.73 -18.89 -8.69
C MET A 502 -6.58 -17.85 -7.97
N HIS A 503 -6.12 -16.59 -7.90
CA HIS A 503 -6.97 -15.48 -7.44
C HIS A 503 -8.18 -15.30 -8.35
N ASP A 504 -7.96 -15.16 -9.65
CA ASP A 504 -9.05 -14.98 -10.62
C ASP A 504 -10.04 -16.14 -10.55
N LYS A 505 -9.56 -17.36 -10.25
CA LYS A 505 -10.40 -18.56 -10.22
C LYS A 505 -11.21 -18.74 -8.94
N TYR A 506 -10.65 -18.39 -7.77
CA TYR A 506 -11.23 -18.75 -6.47
C TYR A 506 -11.52 -17.54 -5.56
N CYS A 507 -10.97 -16.38 -5.85
CA CYS A 507 -11.09 -15.16 -5.02
C CYS A 507 -11.08 -13.90 -5.89
N TYR A 508 -11.96 -13.85 -6.92
CA TYR A 508 -12.07 -12.73 -7.83
C TYR A 508 -12.72 -11.51 -7.15
N GLU A 509 -12.18 -10.33 -7.37
CA GLU A 509 -12.56 -9.07 -6.73
C GLU A 509 -13.70 -8.40 -7.49
N ARG A 510 -14.92 -8.91 -7.35
CA ARG A 510 -16.10 -8.55 -8.13
C ARG A 510 -16.45 -7.07 -8.05
N ILE A 511 -16.55 -6.53 -6.84
CA ILE A 511 -16.99 -5.15 -6.64
C ILE A 511 -15.91 -4.12 -7.02
N GLU A 512 -14.65 -4.37 -6.71
CA GLU A 512 -13.56 -3.47 -7.12
C GLU A 512 -13.46 -3.42 -8.65
N MET A 513 -13.55 -4.58 -9.31
CA MET A 513 -13.48 -4.66 -10.77
C MET A 513 -14.74 -4.11 -11.44
N ALA A 514 -15.91 -4.15 -10.79
CA ALA A 514 -17.12 -3.48 -11.26
C ALA A 514 -16.96 -1.95 -11.35
N LEU A 515 -16.04 -1.38 -10.58
CA LEU A 515 -15.70 0.04 -10.55
C LEU A 515 -14.52 0.40 -11.46
N HIS A 516 -14.19 -0.48 -12.41
CA HIS A 516 -13.18 -0.28 -13.44
C HIS A 516 -13.80 -0.23 -14.85
N ASP A 517 -13.06 0.33 -15.78
CA ASP A 517 -13.34 0.15 -17.20
C ASP A 517 -13.22 -1.34 -17.56
N ARG A 518 -13.89 -1.76 -18.66
CA ARG A 518 -13.82 -3.15 -19.10
C ARG A 518 -12.40 -3.55 -19.50
N ASP A 519 -11.75 -2.71 -20.29
CA ASP A 519 -10.42 -2.96 -20.84
C ASP A 519 -9.37 -2.22 -19.99
N ILE A 520 -8.83 -2.93 -19.01
CA ILE A 520 -7.88 -2.38 -18.06
C ILE A 520 -6.43 -2.77 -18.40
N VAL A 521 -5.49 -1.92 -18.01
CA VAL A 521 -4.07 -2.26 -17.97
C VAL A 521 -3.80 -3.09 -16.72
N ARG A 522 -3.17 -4.26 -16.89
CA ARG A 522 -2.70 -5.09 -15.79
C ARG A 522 -1.21 -4.94 -15.63
N THR A 523 -0.76 -4.72 -14.39
CA THR A 523 0.66 -4.74 -14.02
C THR A 523 0.91 -5.91 -13.08
N MET A 524 2.16 -6.36 -13.00
CA MET A 524 2.60 -7.41 -12.08
C MET A 524 3.75 -6.86 -11.24
N ALA A 525 3.50 -6.67 -9.96
CA ALA A 525 4.46 -6.09 -9.03
C ALA A 525 5.53 -7.10 -8.62
N CYS A 526 6.79 -6.80 -8.92
CA CYS A 526 7.95 -7.64 -8.61
C CYS A 526 8.91 -6.86 -7.73
N GLY A 527 8.75 -6.92 -6.41
CA GLY A 527 9.63 -6.19 -5.49
C GLY A 527 11.00 -6.86 -5.28
N ILE A 528 11.99 -6.05 -4.91
CA ILE A 528 13.31 -6.51 -4.47
C ILE A 528 13.61 -6.03 -3.04
N ALA A 529 14.39 -6.81 -2.32
CA ALA A 529 14.92 -6.51 -0.99
C ALA A 529 16.43 -6.69 -0.95
N GLY A 530 17.13 -5.91 -0.13
CA GLY A 530 18.56 -6.02 0.06
C GLY A 530 19.41 -5.22 -0.94
N LEU A 531 18.84 -4.20 -1.59
CA LEU A 531 19.56 -3.39 -2.59
C LEU A 531 20.88 -2.83 -2.03
N SER A 532 20.83 -2.13 -0.89
CA SER A 532 22.02 -1.52 -0.27
C SER A 532 23.01 -2.56 0.22
N VAL A 533 22.54 -3.70 0.74
CA VAL A 533 23.39 -4.82 1.16
C VAL A 533 24.19 -5.37 -0.01
N VAL A 534 23.55 -5.59 -1.16
CA VAL A 534 24.20 -6.12 -2.36
C VAL A 534 25.14 -5.08 -2.99
N ALA A 535 24.71 -3.81 -3.08
CA ALA A 535 25.56 -2.73 -3.59
C ALA A 535 26.85 -2.59 -2.77
N ASP A 536 26.73 -2.58 -1.43
CA ASP A 536 27.87 -2.52 -0.52
C ASP A 536 28.72 -3.78 -0.58
N SER A 537 28.11 -4.97 -0.74
CA SER A 537 28.83 -6.24 -0.87
C SER A 537 29.67 -6.27 -2.16
N LEU A 538 29.08 -5.86 -3.29
CA LEU A 538 29.81 -5.77 -4.55
C LEU A 538 30.93 -4.71 -4.50
N SER A 539 30.66 -3.59 -3.84
CA SER A 539 31.68 -2.55 -3.58
C SER A 539 32.82 -3.08 -2.73
N ALA A 540 32.54 -3.81 -1.65
CA ALA A 540 33.57 -4.42 -0.82
C ALA A 540 34.43 -5.42 -1.61
N ILE A 541 33.83 -6.28 -2.42
CA ILE A 541 34.51 -7.24 -3.27
C ILE A 541 35.40 -6.54 -4.31
N ARG A 542 34.95 -5.40 -4.84
CA ARG A 542 35.66 -4.67 -5.89
C ARG A 542 36.81 -3.81 -5.37
N TYR A 543 36.68 -3.19 -4.19
CA TYR A 543 37.59 -2.17 -3.68
C TYR A 543 38.36 -2.59 -2.44
N ALA A 544 38.01 -3.69 -1.78
CA ALA A 544 38.71 -4.27 -0.66
C ALA A 544 39.05 -5.74 -0.95
N LYS A 545 39.61 -6.44 0.03
CA LYS A 545 39.82 -7.89 -0.05
C LYS A 545 38.80 -8.59 0.83
N VAL A 546 37.89 -9.34 0.24
CA VAL A 546 36.87 -10.11 0.95
C VAL A 546 37.21 -11.59 0.92
N ARG A 547 37.41 -12.18 2.13
CA ARG A 547 37.70 -13.60 2.30
C ARG A 547 36.49 -14.31 2.88
N PRO A 548 35.87 -15.26 2.16
CA PRO A 548 34.78 -16.06 2.69
C PRO A 548 35.30 -17.07 3.74
N ILE A 549 34.63 -17.09 4.89
CA ILE A 549 34.84 -18.11 5.93
C ILE A 549 33.85 -19.24 5.63
N ARG A 550 34.38 -20.44 5.38
CA ARG A 550 33.59 -21.60 4.97
C ARG A 550 33.48 -22.61 6.11
N ASN A 551 32.29 -23.24 6.19
CA ASN A 551 32.08 -24.36 7.10
C ASN A 551 32.66 -25.68 6.52
N GLU A 552 32.54 -26.78 7.25
CA GLU A 552 33.03 -28.13 6.87
C GLU A 552 32.49 -28.62 5.52
N LYS A 553 31.36 -28.10 5.05
CA LYS A 553 30.73 -28.42 3.76
C LYS A 553 31.18 -27.50 2.63
N GLY A 554 32.12 -26.58 2.89
CA GLY A 554 32.59 -25.59 1.94
C GLY A 554 31.64 -24.41 1.68
N ILE A 555 30.58 -24.28 2.45
CA ILE A 555 29.61 -23.19 2.33
C ILE A 555 30.17 -21.96 3.03
N ALA A 556 30.23 -20.81 2.33
CA ALA A 556 30.56 -19.52 2.93
C ALA A 556 29.47 -19.09 3.90
N VAL A 557 29.83 -18.98 5.18
CA VAL A 557 28.90 -18.65 6.29
C VAL A 557 29.24 -17.31 6.94
N ASP A 558 30.43 -16.76 6.72
CA ASP A 558 30.83 -15.43 7.15
C ASP A 558 31.91 -14.87 6.20
N PHE A 559 32.30 -13.61 6.39
CA PHE A 559 33.25 -12.90 5.55
C PHE A 559 34.16 -12.01 6.39
N GLU A 560 35.46 -12.03 6.04
CA GLU A 560 36.46 -11.09 6.54
C GLU A 560 36.77 -10.06 5.46
N ILE A 561 36.83 -8.79 5.85
CA ILE A 561 37.08 -7.68 4.92
C ILE A 561 38.39 -6.98 5.36
N GLU A 562 39.35 -6.94 4.47
CA GLU A 562 40.59 -6.20 4.64
C GLU A 562 40.63 -5.00 3.69
N GLY A 563 40.68 -3.80 4.28
CA GLY A 563 40.66 -2.52 3.55
C GLY A 563 39.34 -1.78 3.64
N GLU A 564 39.30 -0.60 3.06
CA GLU A 564 38.13 0.27 2.99
C GLU A 564 37.47 0.19 1.62
N TYR A 565 36.16 0.41 1.57
CA TYR A 565 35.37 0.42 0.35
C TYR A 565 34.28 1.48 0.38
N PRO A 566 33.87 2.03 -0.79
CA PRO A 566 32.75 2.96 -0.86
C PRO A 566 31.45 2.33 -0.34
N GLN A 567 30.76 3.05 0.55
CA GLN A 567 29.47 2.60 1.11
C GLN A 567 28.33 3.45 0.56
N TYR A 568 27.23 2.79 0.19
CA TYR A 568 26.02 3.42 -0.33
C TYR A 568 25.39 4.38 0.67
N GLY A 569 24.86 5.51 0.19
CA GLY A 569 24.27 6.56 1.02
C GLY A 569 25.23 7.73 1.32
N ASN A 570 26.32 7.84 0.58
CA ASN A 570 27.33 8.90 0.74
C ASN A 570 27.55 9.72 -0.51
N ASN A 571 26.65 9.67 -1.48
CA ASN A 571 26.73 10.31 -2.78
C ASN A 571 28.06 9.96 -3.50
N ASP A 572 28.43 8.70 -3.48
CA ASP A 572 29.64 8.16 -4.11
C ASP A 572 29.28 7.28 -5.30
N ASP A 573 29.54 7.78 -6.52
CA ASP A 573 29.15 7.10 -7.76
C ASP A 573 29.76 5.70 -7.91
N ARG A 574 30.88 5.40 -7.26
CA ARG A 574 31.52 4.08 -7.30
C ARG A 574 30.63 2.96 -6.76
N VAL A 575 29.76 3.26 -5.79
CA VAL A 575 28.82 2.31 -5.18
C VAL A 575 27.37 2.63 -5.58
N ASP A 576 27.00 3.91 -5.76
CA ASP A 576 25.65 4.29 -6.14
C ASP A 576 25.28 3.70 -7.52
N GLN A 577 26.24 3.66 -8.48
CA GLN A 577 26.04 3.02 -9.77
C GLN A 577 25.81 1.50 -9.67
N LEU A 578 26.38 0.82 -8.69
CA LEU A 578 26.09 -0.59 -8.44
C LEU A 578 24.63 -0.80 -8.01
N ALA A 579 24.09 0.11 -7.20
CA ALA A 579 22.66 0.07 -6.84
C ALA A 579 21.74 0.32 -8.03
N VAL A 580 22.10 1.28 -8.92
CA VAL A 580 21.40 1.55 -10.17
C VAL A 580 21.41 0.32 -11.07
N GLU A 581 22.57 -0.26 -11.32
CA GLU A 581 22.74 -1.46 -12.15
C GLU A 581 21.96 -2.67 -11.64
N LEU A 582 21.86 -2.83 -10.31
CA LEU A 582 21.06 -3.89 -9.69
C LEU A 582 19.57 -3.72 -9.99
N ALA A 583 19.03 -2.51 -9.83
CA ALA A 583 17.63 -2.22 -10.11
C ALA A 583 17.30 -2.41 -11.61
N GLU A 584 18.08 -1.80 -12.49
CA GLU A 584 17.91 -1.92 -13.95
C GLU A 584 18.09 -3.38 -14.41
N GLY A 585 19.14 -4.03 -13.97
CA GLY A 585 19.50 -5.39 -14.38
C GLY A 585 18.44 -6.39 -13.99
N PHE A 586 17.90 -6.33 -12.76
CA PHE A 586 16.87 -7.25 -12.32
C PHE A 586 15.53 -6.97 -13.02
N MET A 587 15.14 -5.71 -13.19
CA MET A 587 13.92 -5.36 -13.94
C MET A 587 13.99 -5.83 -15.40
N ASN A 588 15.13 -5.67 -16.06
CA ASN A 588 15.33 -6.13 -17.43
C ASN A 588 15.24 -7.67 -17.56
N ARG A 589 15.63 -8.41 -16.52
CA ARG A 589 15.45 -9.87 -16.45
C ARG A 589 13.98 -10.25 -16.31
N LEU A 590 13.24 -9.58 -15.44
CA LEU A 590 11.79 -9.81 -15.25
C LEU A 590 11.01 -9.62 -16.55
N ARG A 591 11.33 -8.58 -17.34
CA ARG A 591 10.67 -8.27 -18.63
C ARG A 591 10.84 -9.35 -19.70
N LYS A 592 11.79 -10.27 -19.56
CA LYS A 592 12.00 -11.37 -20.51
C LYS A 592 10.96 -12.50 -20.40
N HIS A 593 10.17 -12.53 -19.32
CA HIS A 593 9.31 -13.65 -19.00
C HIS A 593 7.83 -13.35 -19.26
N LYS A 594 7.12 -14.38 -19.71
CA LYS A 594 5.69 -14.31 -20.00
C LYS A 594 4.88 -14.24 -18.70
N THR A 595 4.00 -13.27 -18.62
CA THR A 595 3.14 -13.01 -17.46
C THR A 595 1.71 -13.48 -17.70
N TYR A 596 1.01 -13.79 -16.60
CA TYR A 596 -0.40 -14.11 -16.65
C TYR A 596 -1.22 -12.93 -17.18
N ARG A 597 -2.15 -13.20 -18.11
CA ARG A 597 -3.01 -12.21 -18.79
C ARG A 597 -2.24 -11.03 -19.42
N GLY A 598 -0.98 -11.25 -19.81
CA GLY A 598 -0.16 -10.20 -20.43
C GLY A 598 0.14 -9.01 -19.52
N ALA A 599 0.13 -9.20 -18.20
CA ALA A 599 0.42 -8.15 -17.24
C ALA A 599 1.85 -7.58 -17.46
N ILE A 600 1.98 -6.27 -17.37
CA ILE A 600 3.26 -5.59 -17.52
C ILE A 600 4.05 -5.73 -16.20
N PRO A 601 5.25 -6.36 -16.21
CA PRO A 601 6.06 -6.40 -15.00
C PRO A 601 6.45 -4.98 -14.55
N THR A 602 6.27 -4.70 -13.26
CA THR A 602 6.77 -3.52 -12.58
C THR A 602 7.64 -3.96 -11.41
N MET A 603 8.48 -3.09 -10.89
CA MET A 603 9.34 -3.41 -9.76
C MET A 603 9.28 -2.33 -8.70
N SER A 604 9.36 -2.74 -7.44
CA SER A 604 9.56 -1.85 -6.29
C SER A 604 10.86 -2.15 -5.57
N VAL A 605 11.47 -1.10 -5.02
CA VAL A 605 12.53 -1.19 -4.02
C VAL A 605 11.90 -0.86 -2.67
N LEU A 606 11.34 -1.88 -2.01
CA LEU A 606 10.49 -1.72 -0.83
C LEU A 606 10.53 -2.99 0.02
N THR A 607 10.72 -2.84 1.34
CA THR A 607 10.74 -3.99 2.27
C THR A 607 9.58 -4.01 3.26
N ILE A 608 8.86 -2.90 3.42
CA ILE A 608 7.89 -2.74 4.51
C ILE A 608 8.64 -2.92 5.86
N THR A 609 8.06 -3.55 6.87
CA THR A 609 8.74 -3.98 8.11
C THR A 609 9.43 -5.33 7.98
N SER A 610 9.32 -5.97 6.82
CA SER A 610 9.90 -7.28 6.55
C SER A 610 11.43 -7.27 6.43
N ASN A 611 12.08 -6.09 6.49
CA ASN A 611 13.54 -5.97 6.51
C ASN A 611 14.17 -6.78 7.64
N VAL A 612 13.52 -6.87 8.80
CA VAL A 612 13.94 -7.73 9.93
C VAL A 612 13.83 -9.21 9.54
N VAL A 613 12.72 -9.61 8.94
CA VAL A 613 12.47 -11.01 8.51
C VAL A 613 13.46 -11.44 7.43
N TYR A 614 13.77 -10.56 6.45
CA TYR A 614 14.81 -10.85 5.45
C TYR A 614 16.17 -11.05 6.10
N GLY A 615 16.52 -10.22 7.09
CA GLY A 615 17.76 -10.36 7.85
C GLY A 615 17.86 -11.70 8.56
N LYS A 616 16.79 -12.12 9.26
CA LYS A 616 16.70 -13.41 9.95
C LYS A 616 16.91 -14.60 9.01
N LYS A 617 16.41 -14.52 7.78
CA LYS A 617 16.50 -15.57 6.76
C LYS A 617 17.81 -15.57 5.97
N THR A 618 18.68 -14.58 6.16
CA THR A 618 19.91 -14.39 5.36
C THR A 618 21.15 -14.52 6.23
N GLY A 619 22.13 -15.29 5.74
CA GLY A 619 23.47 -15.42 6.35
C GLY A 619 24.24 -14.12 6.35
N SER A 620 25.48 -14.13 6.87
CA SER A 620 26.41 -13.00 6.75
C SER A 620 26.69 -12.67 5.30
N THR A 621 26.94 -11.39 4.99
CA THR A 621 27.13 -10.90 3.64
C THR A 621 28.48 -10.21 3.47
N PRO A 622 29.04 -10.17 2.23
CA PRO A 622 30.40 -9.65 1.96
C PRO A 622 30.63 -8.19 2.38
N ASP A 623 29.57 -7.40 2.63
CA ASP A 623 29.63 -6.03 3.14
C ASP A 623 29.87 -5.94 4.67
N GLY A 624 30.00 -7.08 5.34
CA GLY A 624 30.20 -7.16 6.78
C GLY A 624 28.93 -7.25 7.62
N ARG A 625 27.71 -7.22 7.02
CA ARG A 625 26.47 -7.49 7.74
C ARG A 625 26.47 -8.94 8.24
N LYS A 626 26.20 -9.15 9.51
CA LYS A 626 26.20 -10.48 10.14
C LYS A 626 24.86 -11.19 9.96
N ALA A 627 24.90 -12.52 9.96
CA ALA A 627 23.71 -13.37 9.86
C ALA A 627 22.66 -12.96 10.89
N GLY A 628 21.43 -12.80 10.44
CA GLY A 628 20.30 -12.41 11.27
C GLY A 628 20.13 -10.90 11.47
N GLN A 629 21.11 -10.07 11.20
CA GLN A 629 20.93 -8.61 11.26
C GLN A 629 19.93 -8.13 10.23
N PRO A 630 19.03 -7.18 10.57
CA PRO A 630 18.08 -6.59 9.62
C PRO A 630 18.75 -6.02 8.37
N PHE A 631 18.01 -6.02 7.25
CA PHE A 631 18.38 -5.22 6.09
C PHE A 631 18.00 -3.75 6.34
N ALA A 632 18.58 -2.84 5.58
CA ALA A 632 18.02 -1.50 5.47
C ALA A 632 16.62 -1.55 4.86
N PRO A 633 15.67 -0.69 5.30
CA PRO A 633 14.34 -0.65 4.72
C PRO A 633 14.36 -0.05 3.31
N GLY A 634 13.72 -0.72 2.36
CA GLY A 634 13.57 -0.22 0.98
C GLY A 634 14.89 0.09 0.31
N ALA A 635 15.01 1.31 -0.18
CA ALA A 635 16.20 1.84 -0.85
C ALA A 635 17.18 2.55 0.09
N ASN A 636 16.93 2.52 1.40
CA ASN A 636 17.79 3.17 2.37
C ASN A 636 19.21 2.59 2.39
N PRO A 637 20.21 3.40 2.72
CA PRO A 637 21.53 2.91 3.13
C PRO A 637 21.43 2.03 4.38
N MET A 638 22.37 1.11 4.54
CA MET A 638 22.50 0.36 5.79
C MET A 638 22.78 1.29 6.97
N HIS A 639 22.19 0.98 8.12
CA HIS A 639 22.27 1.80 9.33
C HIS A 639 23.70 2.17 9.69
N GLY A 640 23.94 3.47 9.90
CA GLY A 640 25.22 4.02 10.27
C GLY A 640 26.28 4.05 9.17
N ARG A 641 25.95 3.74 7.92
CA ARG A 641 26.88 3.81 6.79
C ARG A 641 26.81 5.12 6.01
N ASP A 642 25.70 5.84 6.09
CA ASP A 642 25.46 7.15 5.48
C ASP A 642 26.06 8.29 6.32
N ARG A 643 27.41 8.39 6.29
CA ARG A 643 28.19 9.24 7.19
C ARG A 643 28.42 10.68 6.70
N LYS A 644 28.07 10.97 5.43
CA LYS A 644 28.30 12.30 4.82
C LYS A 644 27.08 13.24 4.95
N GLY A 645 26.16 12.94 5.89
CA GLY A 645 25.01 13.78 6.20
C GLY A 645 23.75 13.45 5.39
N ALA A 646 22.67 14.14 5.72
CA ALA A 646 21.33 13.90 5.20
C ALA A 646 21.25 14.06 3.67
N LEU A 647 21.79 15.15 3.13
CA LEU A 647 21.71 15.43 1.69
C LEU A 647 22.46 14.39 0.86
N ALA A 648 23.62 13.90 1.32
CA ALA A 648 24.36 12.85 0.63
C ALA A 648 23.57 11.51 0.61
N SER A 649 22.92 11.17 1.72
CA SER A 649 22.05 9.99 1.83
C SER A 649 20.89 10.08 0.84
N LEU A 650 20.17 11.19 0.83
CA LEU A 650 19.06 11.44 -0.10
C LEU A 650 19.52 11.44 -1.57
N ALA A 651 20.68 12.03 -1.88
CA ALA A 651 21.23 12.07 -3.23
C ALA A 651 21.56 10.66 -3.77
N SER A 652 22.10 9.75 -2.94
CA SER A 652 22.35 8.37 -3.36
C SER A 652 21.06 7.65 -3.74
N VAL A 653 19.99 7.80 -2.93
CA VAL A 653 18.70 7.16 -3.22
C VAL A 653 18.03 7.75 -4.46
N ALA A 654 18.13 9.07 -4.67
CA ALA A 654 17.57 9.76 -5.82
C ALA A 654 18.13 9.32 -7.18
N LYS A 655 19.31 8.66 -7.21
CA LYS A 655 19.92 8.11 -8.43
C LYS A 655 19.25 6.82 -8.95
N ILE A 656 18.46 6.13 -8.10
CA ILE A 656 17.78 4.89 -8.51
C ILE A 656 16.72 5.25 -9.55
N PRO A 657 16.76 4.63 -10.76
CA PRO A 657 15.92 5.05 -11.87
C PRO A 657 14.45 4.61 -11.68
N TYR A 658 13.55 5.58 -11.64
CA TYR A 658 12.12 5.34 -11.48
C TYR A 658 11.52 4.52 -12.64
N GLU A 659 11.97 4.72 -13.87
CA GLU A 659 11.51 4.00 -15.07
C GLU A 659 11.74 2.47 -15.01
N HIS A 660 12.70 2.03 -14.17
CA HIS A 660 12.94 0.63 -13.85
C HIS A 660 12.27 0.20 -12.53
N SER A 661 11.67 1.12 -11.80
CA SER A 661 11.07 0.89 -10.48
C SER A 661 9.69 1.56 -10.35
N LEU A 662 8.85 1.40 -11.38
CA LEU A 662 7.52 2.03 -11.48
C LEU A 662 6.54 1.62 -10.35
N ASP A 663 6.85 0.56 -9.63
CA ASP A 663 6.11 0.13 -8.44
C ASP A 663 6.65 0.77 -7.14
N GLY A 664 7.58 1.71 -7.29
CA GLY A 664 8.04 2.64 -6.26
C GLY A 664 9.39 2.35 -5.63
N ILE A 665 10.03 3.42 -5.17
CA ILE A 665 11.33 3.43 -4.52
C ILE A 665 11.15 4.01 -3.13
N SER A 666 11.05 3.15 -2.11
CA SER A 666 10.80 3.59 -0.73
C SER A 666 12.07 4.11 -0.08
N ASN A 667 11.99 5.32 0.45
CA ASN A 667 13.02 5.92 1.28
C ASN A 667 12.41 6.40 2.61
N THR A 668 13.06 6.11 3.72
CA THR A 668 12.66 6.57 5.06
C THR A 668 13.76 7.41 5.66
N PHE A 669 13.43 8.64 5.98
CA PHE A 669 14.33 9.65 6.47
C PHE A 669 13.98 10.02 7.91
N SER A 670 14.94 9.90 8.81
CA SER A 670 14.77 10.28 10.20
C SER A 670 15.72 11.45 10.54
N ILE A 671 15.15 12.52 11.08
CA ILE A 671 15.87 13.73 11.43
C ILE A 671 15.45 14.22 12.81
N ILE A 672 16.40 14.69 13.60
CA ILE A 672 16.08 15.32 14.87
C ILE A 672 15.47 16.71 14.65
N PRO A 673 14.46 17.13 15.43
CA PRO A 673 13.78 18.41 15.23
C PRO A 673 14.73 19.60 15.16
N LYS A 674 15.77 19.59 15.99
CA LYS A 674 16.77 20.67 16.09
C LYS A 674 17.59 20.88 14.82
N ALA A 675 17.80 19.81 14.02
CA ALA A 675 18.52 19.88 12.76
C ALA A 675 17.72 20.62 11.69
N LEU A 676 16.38 20.57 11.74
CA LEU A 676 15.51 21.34 10.84
C LEU A 676 15.45 22.83 11.20
N GLY A 677 15.80 23.23 12.42
CA GLY A 677 15.79 24.64 12.84
C GLY A 677 15.41 24.81 14.32
N LYS A 678 15.65 26.01 14.85
CA LYS A 678 15.33 26.35 16.24
C LYS A 678 13.84 26.67 16.41
N GLU A 679 13.27 27.43 15.49
CA GLU A 679 11.88 27.89 15.51
C GLU A 679 11.02 27.00 14.61
N ASP A 680 9.75 26.80 14.96
CA ASP A 680 8.82 25.93 14.22
C ASP A 680 8.63 26.39 12.77
N ALA A 681 8.47 27.69 12.55
CA ALA A 681 8.36 28.23 11.18
C ALA A 681 9.60 27.93 10.33
N ALA A 682 10.79 27.97 10.92
CA ALA A 682 12.03 27.61 10.22
C ALA A 682 12.07 26.09 9.95
N ARG A 683 11.64 25.25 10.90
CA ARG A 683 11.57 23.79 10.71
C ARG A 683 10.66 23.42 9.56
N HIS A 684 9.47 24.03 9.49
CA HIS A 684 8.49 23.77 8.43
C HIS A 684 9.03 24.22 7.05
N SER A 685 9.62 25.40 6.98
CA SER A 685 10.21 25.91 5.72
C SER A 685 11.42 25.09 5.26
N ASN A 686 12.28 24.67 6.18
CA ASN A 686 13.46 23.87 5.85
C ASN A 686 13.08 22.44 5.43
N LEU A 687 12.05 21.85 6.04
CA LEU A 687 11.54 20.55 5.61
C LEU A 687 10.90 20.63 4.22
N ALA A 688 10.12 21.68 3.92
CA ALA A 688 9.55 21.91 2.59
C ALA A 688 10.65 22.09 1.54
N ALA A 689 11.71 22.87 1.83
CA ALA A 689 12.85 23.05 0.95
C ALA A 689 13.65 21.75 0.71
N LEU A 690 13.79 20.91 1.73
CA LEU A 690 14.42 19.59 1.62
C LEU A 690 13.62 18.68 0.69
N LEU A 691 12.29 18.67 0.80
CA LEU A 691 11.40 17.93 -0.10
C LEU A 691 11.51 18.43 -1.53
N ASP A 692 11.50 19.74 -1.76
CA ASP A 692 11.70 20.33 -3.09
C ASP A 692 13.06 19.91 -3.69
N GLY A 693 14.14 19.97 -2.92
CA GLY A 693 15.47 19.55 -3.35
C GLY A 693 15.56 18.05 -3.67
N TYR A 694 14.99 17.20 -2.83
CA TYR A 694 14.98 15.76 -3.04
C TYR A 694 14.20 15.37 -4.31
N THR A 695 13.01 15.91 -4.49
CA THR A 695 12.17 15.63 -5.66
C THR A 695 12.77 16.20 -6.94
N ALA A 696 13.35 17.39 -6.90
CA ALA A 696 14.08 17.98 -8.04
C ALA A 696 15.30 17.16 -8.46
N SER A 697 15.91 16.42 -7.53
CA SER A 697 17.03 15.51 -7.80
C SER A 697 16.61 14.15 -8.34
N GLY A 698 15.30 13.90 -8.57
CA GLY A 698 14.76 12.63 -9.07
C GLY A 698 14.33 11.65 -7.97
N GLY A 699 14.34 12.07 -6.71
CA GLY A 699 13.84 11.24 -5.61
C GLY A 699 12.34 10.97 -5.78
N HIS A 700 11.93 9.70 -5.61
CA HIS A 700 10.55 9.27 -5.83
C HIS A 700 9.68 9.45 -4.59
N HIS A 701 10.04 8.78 -3.49
CA HIS A 701 9.23 8.69 -2.28
C HIS A 701 10.06 9.05 -1.05
N LEU A 702 9.44 9.74 -0.09
CA LEU A 702 10.06 10.04 1.19
C LEU A 702 9.06 9.89 2.34
N ASN A 703 9.38 8.98 3.26
CA ASN A 703 8.88 8.99 4.62
C ASN A 703 9.73 9.94 5.47
N VAL A 704 9.09 10.79 6.25
CA VAL A 704 9.78 11.70 7.16
C VAL A 704 9.40 11.39 8.60
N ASN A 705 10.40 11.07 9.42
CA ASN A 705 10.29 10.94 10.87
C ASN A 705 11.02 12.11 11.54
N VAL A 706 10.32 12.83 12.39
CA VAL A 706 10.89 13.94 13.16
C VAL A 706 10.84 13.59 14.65
N PHE A 707 11.86 12.89 15.13
CA PHE A 707 11.94 12.39 16.51
C PHE A 707 13.35 12.53 17.11
N ASN A 708 13.38 12.50 18.43
CA ASN A 708 14.59 12.18 19.20
C ASN A 708 14.59 10.69 19.53
N ARG A 709 15.79 10.08 19.54
CA ARG A 709 15.97 8.66 19.88
C ARG A 709 15.48 8.34 21.28
N GLU A 710 15.67 9.28 22.22
CA GLU A 710 15.25 9.17 23.62
C GLU A 710 13.73 9.00 23.75
N GLN A 711 12.95 9.67 22.92
CA GLN A 711 11.48 9.54 22.90
C GLN A 711 11.06 8.12 22.50
N LEU A 712 11.74 7.51 21.52
CA LEU A 712 11.44 6.14 21.11
C LEU A 712 11.85 5.11 22.16
N LEU A 713 12.96 5.35 22.87
CA LEU A 713 13.38 4.51 23.99
C LEU A 713 12.38 4.59 25.14
N ASP A 714 11.88 5.80 25.47
CA ASP A 714 10.85 5.98 26.47
C ASP A 714 9.53 5.32 26.07
N ALA A 715 9.12 5.45 24.81
CA ALA A 715 7.91 4.79 24.29
C ALA A 715 8.01 3.25 24.30
N MET A 716 9.23 2.70 24.19
CA MET A 716 9.48 1.26 24.29
C MET A 716 9.35 0.73 25.71
N GLU A 717 9.73 1.54 26.72
CA GLU A 717 9.67 1.17 28.14
C GLU A 717 8.32 1.55 28.78
N HIS A 718 7.66 2.62 28.30
CA HIS A 718 6.39 3.17 28.82
C HIS A 718 5.35 3.32 27.72
N PRO A 719 4.92 2.23 27.03
CA PRO A 719 4.02 2.29 25.87
C PRO A 719 2.66 2.91 26.18
N GLU A 720 2.20 2.84 27.44
CA GLU A 720 0.93 3.44 27.90
C GLU A 720 0.90 4.97 27.73
N ASN A 721 2.04 5.63 27.74
CA ASN A 721 2.16 7.09 27.57
C ASN A 721 2.10 7.50 26.08
N TYR A 722 2.20 6.53 25.16
CA TYR A 722 2.35 6.77 23.71
C TYR A 722 1.34 6.00 22.86
N PRO A 723 0.03 5.99 23.17
CA PRO A 723 -0.96 5.11 22.54
C PRO A 723 -1.13 5.35 21.03
N GLN A 724 -0.81 6.55 20.55
CA GLN A 724 -0.95 6.97 19.15
C GLN A 724 0.39 7.33 18.49
N LEU A 725 1.53 7.04 19.12
CA LEU A 725 2.83 7.33 18.53
C LEU A 725 2.98 6.60 17.20
N THR A 726 2.94 7.38 16.14
CA THR A 726 3.04 6.91 14.76
C THR A 726 4.46 7.12 14.25
N ILE A 727 5.02 6.07 13.64
CA ILE A 727 6.35 6.12 13.04
C ILE A 727 6.30 5.63 11.59
N ARG A 728 7.03 6.31 10.71
CA ARG A 728 7.22 5.88 9.33
C ARG A 728 8.30 4.80 9.28
N VAL A 729 8.03 3.70 8.59
CA VAL A 729 8.94 2.54 8.58
C VAL A 729 9.54 2.25 7.21
N SER A 730 8.73 1.95 6.21
CA SER A 730 9.15 1.77 4.82
C SER A 730 7.92 1.78 3.92
N GLY A 731 7.62 2.92 3.31
CA GLY A 731 6.46 3.12 2.44
C GLY A 731 5.14 3.36 3.16
N TYR A 732 5.03 3.10 4.47
CA TYR A 732 3.85 3.42 5.28
C TYR A 732 4.22 3.63 6.76
N ALA A 733 3.23 4.02 7.56
CA ALA A 733 3.39 4.20 9.01
C ALA A 733 2.83 3.01 9.80
N VAL A 734 3.31 2.90 11.02
CA VAL A 734 2.81 1.97 12.02
C VAL A 734 2.68 2.67 13.36
N ASN A 735 1.84 2.12 14.24
CA ASN A 735 1.87 2.52 15.63
C ASN A 735 3.09 1.87 16.30
N PHE A 736 4.01 2.68 16.83
CA PHE A 736 5.31 2.22 17.36
C PHE A 736 5.17 1.17 18.46
N ILE A 737 4.17 1.33 19.35
CA ILE A 737 3.96 0.38 20.45
C ILE A 737 3.39 -0.98 20.01
N LYS A 738 2.92 -1.10 18.75
CA LYS A 738 2.46 -2.39 18.16
C LYS A 738 3.58 -3.18 17.49
N LEU A 739 4.75 -2.58 17.30
CA LEU A 739 5.92 -3.27 16.77
C LEU A 739 6.45 -4.30 17.80
N THR A 740 6.99 -5.41 17.29
CA THR A 740 7.77 -6.32 18.14
C THR A 740 8.99 -5.60 18.71
N ARG A 741 9.51 -6.04 19.86
CA ARG A 741 10.71 -5.43 20.46
C ARG A 741 11.88 -5.35 19.46
N GLU A 742 12.04 -6.36 18.65
CA GLU A 742 13.11 -6.43 17.65
C GLU A 742 12.91 -5.38 16.54
N GLN A 743 11.67 -5.18 16.07
CA GLN A 743 11.33 -4.14 15.10
C GLN A 743 11.49 -2.73 15.72
N GLN A 744 11.13 -2.55 16.99
CA GLN A 744 11.38 -1.29 17.72
C GLN A 744 12.88 -0.97 17.79
N LEU A 745 13.69 -1.96 18.11
CA LEU A 745 15.14 -1.82 18.16
C LEU A 745 15.74 -1.52 16.78
N ASP A 746 15.23 -2.15 15.70
CA ASP A 746 15.60 -1.82 14.32
C ASP A 746 15.37 -0.34 14.03
N VAL A 747 14.16 0.16 14.33
CA VAL A 747 13.82 1.57 14.13
C VAL A 747 14.72 2.50 14.93
N ILE A 748 14.99 2.20 16.19
CA ILE A 748 15.86 3.00 17.07
C ILE A 748 17.31 2.99 16.59
N SER A 749 17.76 1.91 15.94
CA SER A 749 19.12 1.77 15.41
C SER A 749 19.36 2.50 14.09
N ARG A 750 18.29 2.94 13.41
CA ARG A 750 18.38 3.68 12.13
C ARG A 750 19.16 4.98 12.31
N THR A 751 19.68 5.49 11.21
CA THR A 751 20.37 6.78 11.22
C THR A 751 19.38 7.91 11.52
N PHE A 752 19.69 8.70 12.53
CA PHE A 752 19.00 9.97 12.82
C PHE A 752 19.94 11.10 12.46
N HIS A 753 19.60 11.85 11.42
CA HIS A 753 20.44 12.95 10.96
C HIS A 753 20.38 14.12 11.95
N GLY A 754 21.54 14.49 12.46
CA GLY A 754 21.72 15.62 13.38
C GLY A 754 21.94 16.96 12.68
N GLU A 755 22.20 16.92 11.36
CA GLU A 755 22.47 18.06 10.48
C GLU A 755 21.89 17.77 9.09
N ILE A 756 21.48 18.83 8.37
CA ILE A 756 20.99 18.74 7.00
C ILE A 756 22.15 18.65 6.01
#